data_4a54d6c7c8391736a7d4f5f6afc86b40
#
_entry.id   4a54d6c7c8391736a7d4f5f6afc86b40
#
_cell.length_a   1.000
_cell.length_b   1.000
_cell.length_c   1.000
_cell.angle_alpha   90.00
_cell.angle_beta   90.00
_cell.angle_gamma   90.00
#
_symmetry.space_group_name_H-M   'P 1'
#
loop_
_entity.id
_entity.type
_entity.pdbx_description
1 polymer ?
#
loop_
_entity_poly.entity_id
_entity_poly.type
_entity_poly.pdbx_seq_one_letter_code
_entity_poly.pdbx_strand_id
1 'polypeptide(L)'
;MAAAAFAKRWEGRGYEKGESQTFWIELLTEIFGVESPSVFITFEQQAQLDHTSFIDGMIPSTHVMIEQKSLGKDLRQAIKQSDGSLLTPFQQAQRYSAVLPYSERPRWIVTCNFAEFDVYDMENPKGEPSRILLKDLEKEYYRLQFLVEQQGIHLQREMEVSMKAGEIVGKLYDAFVTQYDADDPQSLRYLNILCVRLVFCLYAEDAGIFGKRDMFHDFLAHYQTEDMRMALVQLFEVLNTPADKRSKYLNPSLAAFPYTNGGLFAEDIDIPQFTDELRDTLLQHASLDFDWSEISPTIFGGVFESTLNPETRRSGGMHYTSIENIHKVIDPLFYNDLRTAFEDCLEESNIKKRMQQLHALQDKMAELRFFDSACGSGNFLTETYLSLRRLENEIIKQIYSVEQLNAFENPIKVNIHQFYGIEINDFAVTVATTALWISEAQMMAETEKIIHHDIDFLPLKSYANIHEGNSLQIAWEEVCPKEELDYIIGNPPFVGYSLQSKEQKADLLNIFVDEKGKPYKTAGKIDYVAAWYYKAAQMMQNTNIHAALVSTNSITQGEQVAAIWKPLKEMFSIHIDFAYRTFRWDSEASLKAHVHCVIIGFSDAPTNKPKILFDNGQAIEAKNINGYLIDAPDVFVESRNKALCDIPLMTKGSQPTDDGNLIIEADEYEDFITKEPNANKFIRPFVGAQEFLNKKKRWCLWLVGASPSELKALPEVRKRVEAVREFRLKSKKEATRKKADMPTLFDERRASTTEYIIVPRHSSENRKYIPMGFVNPNIIASDAVLTIPSATLYHFGILESNVHMAWMRAVCGRLEMRYRYSKDIVYNNFPWPSPTTEQQAKIEASAQAILDARALYPDSSLADLYDPTLMPKELLQAHRQNDRAVMSAYGFSTKMTESECVAELFKKYAEMVE
;
A
#
# COMPACT_ATOMS: atom_id res chain seq x y z
N MET A 1 -4.16 42.03 6.03
CA MET A 1 -5.07 43.11 6.54
C MET A 1 -6.36 42.54 7.16
N ALA A 2 -7.10 41.66 6.49
CA ALA A 2 -8.33 41.08 7.07
C ALA A 2 -8.04 40.23 8.34
N ALA A 3 -7.06 39.36 8.32
CA ALA A 3 -6.67 38.54 9.48
C ALA A 3 -6.21 39.36 10.68
N ALA A 4 -5.48 40.47 10.46
CA ALA A 4 -5.08 41.41 11.53
C ALA A 4 -6.27 42.14 12.16
N ALA A 5 -7.24 42.57 11.33
CA ALA A 5 -8.47 43.21 11.79
C ALA A 5 -9.33 42.24 12.60
N PHE A 6 -9.47 41.00 12.14
CA PHE A 6 -10.17 39.92 12.82
C PHE A 6 -9.51 39.61 14.18
N ALA A 7 -8.20 39.36 14.21
CA ALA A 7 -7.47 39.05 15.44
C ALA A 7 -7.63 40.17 16.50
N LYS A 8 -7.53 41.43 16.08
CA LYS A 8 -7.70 42.60 16.96
C LYS A 8 -9.13 42.70 17.50
N ARG A 9 -10.16 42.38 16.71
CA ARG A 9 -11.56 42.44 17.14
C ARG A 9 -11.89 41.34 18.14
N TRP A 10 -11.27 40.17 18.02
CA TRP A 10 -11.51 39.03 18.90
C TRP A 10 -10.56 38.95 20.09
N GLU A 11 -9.58 39.86 20.19
CA GLU A 11 -8.67 39.94 21.34
C GLU A 11 -9.44 40.19 22.64
N GLY A 12 -9.28 39.29 23.61
CA GLY A 12 -9.94 39.38 24.91
C GLY A 12 -11.43 39.02 24.93
N ARG A 13 -12.01 38.58 23.80
CA ARG A 13 -13.38 38.07 23.69
C ARG A 13 -13.37 36.55 23.65
N GLY A 14 -14.45 35.92 24.05
CA GLY A 14 -14.51 34.46 23.94
C GLY A 14 -15.48 33.77 24.89
N TYR A 15 -16.77 34.04 24.74
CA TYR A 15 -17.83 33.31 25.42
C TYR A 15 -18.40 32.21 24.52
N GLU A 16 -18.04 30.95 24.83
CA GLU A 16 -18.35 29.76 24.04
C GLU A 16 -19.79 29.69 23.54
N LYS A 17 -20.77 29.78 24.44
CA LYS A 17 -22.19 29.63 24.11
C LYS A 17 -22.79 30.77 23.30
N GLY A 18 -22.20 31.93 23.32
CA GLY A 18 -22.79 33.14 22.69
C GLY A 18 -21.99 33.67 21.50
N GLU A 19 -20.72 33.34 21.39
CA GLU A 19 -19.81 33.96 20.42
C GLU A 19 -19.16 32.95 19.46
N SER A 20 -19.27 31.62 19.74
CA SER A 20 -18.63 30.59 18.94
C SER A 20 -19.05 30.64 17.48
N GLN A 21 -20.34 30.63 17.19
CA GLN A 21 -20.85 30.62 15.82
C GLN A 21 -20.43 31.91 15.08
N THR A 22 -20.52 33.08 15.73
CA THR A 22 -20.12 34.36 15.13
C THR A 22 -18.63 34.37 14.81
N PHE A 23 -17.79 33.85 15.71
CA PHE A 23 -16.34 33.72 15.50
C PHE A 23 -15.99 32.93 14.25
N TRP A 24 -16.56 31.76 14.11
CA TRP A 24 -16.27 30.88 12.95
C TRP A 24 -16.88 31.41 11.65
N ILE A 25 -18.08 32.02 11.71
CA ILE A 25 -18.69 32.64 10.54
C ILE A 25 -17.83 33.80 10.03
N GLU A 26 -17.39 34.70 10.95
CA GLU A 26 -16.52 35.81 10.59
C GLU A 26 -15.15 35.39 10.10
N LEU A 27 -14.54 34.34 10.72
CA LEU A 27 -13.28 33.77 10.28
C LEU A 27 -13.39 33.27 8.83
N LEU A 28 -14.42 32.47 8.53
CA LEU A 28 -14.66 31.90 7.20
C LEU A 28 -14.96 32.99 6.17
N THR A 29 -15.73 33.99 6.51
CA THR A 29 -16.11 35.06 5.57
C THR A 29 -14.97 36.05 5.32
N GLU A 30 -14.35 36.59 6.40
CA GLU A 30 -13.44 37.73 6.29
C GLU A 30 -12.02 37.31 5.88
N ILE A 31 -11.57 36.13 6.34
CA ILE A 31 -10.20 35.65 6.05
C ILE A 31 -10.19 34.75 4.83
N PHE A 32 -11.17 33.85 4.71
CA PHE A 32 -11.19 32.83 3.67
C PHE A 32 -12.20 33.11 2.55
N GLY A 33 -13.00 34.20 2.63
CA GLY A 33 -13.87 34.63 1.53
C GLY A 33 -15.07 33.73 1.24
N VAL A 34 -15.51 32.90 2.21
CA VAL A 34 -16.67 32.02 2.04
C VAL A 34 -17.94 32.87 1.94
N GLU A 35 -18.64 32.82 0.81
CA GLU A 35 -19.83 33.66 0.56
C GLU A 35 -21.04 33.27 1.41
N SER A 36 -21.20 31.99 1.73
CA SER A 36 -22.35 31.48 2.50
C SER A 36 -21.92 30.60 3.68
N PRO A 37 -21.22 31.12 4.69
CA PRO A 37 -20.62 30.31 5.75
C PRO A 37 -21.64 29.55 6.59
N SER A 38 -22.87 30.04 6.75
CA SER A 38 -23.95 29.36 7.48
C SER A 38 -24.45 28.06 6.80
N VAL A 39 -24.17 27.88 5.51
CA VAL A 39 -24.43 26.63 4.78
C VAL A 39 -23.18 25.75 4.74
N PHE A 40 -22.02 26.39 4.79
CA PHE A 40 -20.70 25.73 4.71
C PHE A 40 -20.32 25.00 6.01
N ILE A 41 -20.64 25.57 7.17
CA ILE A 41 -20.40 24.97 8.48
C ILE A 41 -21.72 24.63 9.19
N THR A 42 -21.82 23.44 9.75
CA THR A 42 -22.94 22.99 10.56
C THR A 42 -22.57 23.10 12.04
N PHE A 43 -23.36 23.82 12.84
CA PHE A 43 -23.17 23.93 14.27
C PHE A 43 -24.11 23.02 15.04
N GLU A 44 -23.70 22.61 16.26
CA GLU A 44 -24.49 21.80 17.18
C GLU A 44 -25.04 20.49 16.54
N GLN A 45 -24.23 19.84 15.71
CA GLN A 45 -24.60 18.53 15.14
C GLN A 45 -24.69 17.49 16.25
N GLN A 46 -25.81 16.75 16.28
CA GLN A 46 -26.07 15.77 17.32
C GLN A 46 -25.18 14.53 17.15
N ALA A 47 -24.45 14.17 18.20
CA ALA A 47 -23.72 12.91 18.32
C ALA A 47 -24.45 11.96 19.30
N GLN A 48 -24.76 10.74 18.86
CA GLN A 48 -25.40 9.72 19.70
C GLN A 48 -24.35 8.96 20.50
N LEU A 49 -24.10 9.40 21.71
CA LEU A 49 -23.39 8.65 22.75
C LEU A 49 -24.39 8.00 23.71
N ASP A 50 -23.96 7.54 24.87
CA ASP A 50 -24.86 7.05 25.96
C ASP A 50 -25.91 8.11 26.38
N HIS A 51 -25.64 9.37 26.04
CA HIS A 51 -26.55 10.50 26.16
C HIS A 51 -26.35 11.44 24.96
N THR A 52 -27.34 12.28 24.67
CA THR A 52 -27.28 13.23 23.58
C THR A 52 -26.18 14.25 23.83
N SER A 53 -25.20 14.31 22.92
CA SER A 53 -24.10 15.26 22.90
C SER A 53 -24.13 16.04 21.59
N PHE A 54 -23.47 17.19 21.54
CA PHE A 54 -23.45 18.06 20.38
C PHE A 54 -22.00 18.36 19.99
N ILE A 55 -21.73 18.34 18.70
CA ILE A 55 -20.47 18.76 18.10
C ILE A 55 -20.55 20.27 17.87
N ASP A 56 -19.61 21.05 18.38
CA ASP A 56 -19.66 22.53 18.32
C ASP A 56 -19.68 23.06 16.89
N GLY A 57 -18.90 22.45 16.00
CA GLY A 57 -18.92 22.77 14.57
C GLY A 57 -18.42 21.62 13.71
N MET A 58 -19.01 21.49 12.52
CA MET A 58 -18.61 20.53 11.51
C MET A 58 -18.59 21.20 10.14
N ILE A 59 -17.50 21.04 9.39
CA ILE A 59 -17.40 21.45 8.00
C ILE A 59 -17.38 20.15 7.14
N PRO A 60 -18.52 19.70 6.62
CA PRO A 60 -18.63 18.44 5.93
C PRO A 60 -17.75 18.36 4.68
N SER A 61 -17.67 19.46 3.94
CA SER A 61 -16.93 19.55 2.68
C SER A 61 -15.42 19.33 2.81
N THR A 62 -14.81 19.70 3.92
CA THR A 62 -13.38 19.55 4.19
C THR A 62 -13.08 18.58 5.32
N HIS A 63 -14.10 17.85 5.78
CA HIS A 63 -14.00 16.88 6.88
C HIS A 63 -13.32 17.44 8.13
N VAL A 64 -13.71 18.67 8.54
CA VAL A 64 -13.19 19.32 9.74
C VAL A 64 -14.21 19.26 10.86
N MET A 65 -13.81 18.79 12.03
CA MET A 65 -14.58 18.87 13.27
C MET A 65 -13.97 19.94 14.19
N ILE A 66 -14.81 20.77 14.74
CA ILE A 66 -14.42 21.87 15.63
C ILE A 66 -14.94 21.57 17.04
N GLU A 67 -14.07 21.70 18.02
CA GLU A 67 -14.40 21.67 19.44
C GLU A 67 -14.02 22.99 20.06
N GLN A 68 -15.01 23.80 20.43
CA GLN A 68 -14.83 25.16 20.94
C GLN A 68 -14.81 25.16 22.45
N LYS A 69 -13.95 26.00 23.05
CA LYS A 69 -13.89 26.26 24.48
C LYS A 69 -13.89 27.77 24.75
N SER A 70 -14.33 28.15 25.94
CA SER A 70 -14.30 29.56 26.37
C SER A 70 -12.88 30.06 26.54
N LEU A 71 -12.70 31.39 26.36
CA LEU A 71 -11.42 32.06 26.58
C LEU A 71 -10.84 31.75 27.98
N GLY A 72 -9.53 31.46 28.02
CA GLY A 72 -8.81 31.10 29.26
C GLY A 72 -8.88 29.64 29.65
N LYS A 73 -9.54 28.77 28.87
CA LYS A 73 -9.45 27.33 29.02
C LYS A 73 -8.20 26.81 28.32
N ASP A 74 -7.42 26.00 29.00
CA ASP A 74 -6.26 25.35 28.41
C ASP A 74 -6.74 24.15 27.58
N LEU A 75 -6.45 24.14 26.27
CA LEU A 75 -6.87 23.11 25.33
C LEU A 75 -6.20 21.76 25.56
N ARG A 76 -5.16 21.71 26.37
CA ARG A 76 -4.39 20.48 26.68
C ARG A 76 -4.70 19.89 28.03
N GLN A 77 -5.44 20.61 28.88
CA GLN A 77 -5.87 20.12 30.17
C GLN A 77 -7.20 19.37 30.07
N ALA A 78 -7.29 18.27 30.83
CA ALA A 78 -8.54 17.54 30.95
C ALA A 78 -9.59 18.36 31.72
N ILE A 79 -10.76 18.55 31.09
CA ILE A 79 -11.90 19.30 31.61
C ILE A 79 -12.97 18.28 32.02
N LYS A 80 -13.59 18.50 33.16
CA LYS A 80 -14.69 17.66 33.63
C LYS A 80 -15.92 17.81 32.74
N GLN A 81 -16.35 16.70 32.13
CA GLN A 81 -17.52 16.63 31.27
C GLN A 81 -18.81 16.50 32.08
N SER A 82 -19.96 16.63 31.42
CA SER A 82 -21.30 16.47 32.04
C SER A 82 -21.54 15.08 32.61
N ASP A 83 -20.91 14.04 32.05
CA ASP A 83 -20.95 12.65 32.51
C ASP A 83 -19.95 12.36 33.65
N GLY A 84 -19.20 13.37 34.07
CA GLY A 84 -18.19 13.27 35.13
C GLY A 84 -16.81 12.80 34.67
N SER A 85 -16.65 12.42 33.40
CA SER A 85 -15.35 12.06 32.83
C SER A 85 -14.42 13.27 32.73
N LEU A 86 -13.09 13.02 32.78
CA LEU A 86 -12.07 14.05 32.60
C LEU A 86 -11.44 13.83 31.23
N LEU A 87 -11.72 14.72 30.27
CA LEU A 87 -11.24 14.65 28.90
C LEU A 87 -10.65 15.99 28.47
N THR A 88 -9.58 15.97 27.68
CA THR A 88 -9.15 17.15 26.94
C THR A 88 -10.15 17.48 25.84
N PRO A 89 -10.23 18.73 25.33
CA PRO A 89 -11.10 19.06 24.19
C PRO A 89 -10.87 18.15 22.99
N PHE A 90 -9.61 17.79 22.70
CA PHE A 90 -9.29 16.84 21.65
C PHE A 90 -9.85 15.43 21.91
N GLN A 91 -9.70 14.91 23.12
CA GLN A 91 -10.26 13.60 23.50
C GLN A 91 -11.80 13.60 23.44
N GLN A 92 -12.42 14.73 23.76
CA GLN A 92 -13.87 14.91 23.62
C GLN A 92 -14.28 14.82 22.14
N ALA A 93 -13.60 15.56 21.25
CA ALA A 93 -13.85 15.53 19.81
C ALA A 93 -13.57 14.12 19.21
N GLN A 94 -12.51 13.44 19.64
CA GLN A 94 -12.24 12.04 19.23
C GLN A 94 -13.38 11.09 19.62
N ARG A 95 -13.97 11.26 20.80
CA ARG A 95 -15.12 10.46 21.24
C ARG A 95 -16.34 10.70 20.35
N TYR A 96 -16.58 11.93 19.90
CA TYR A 96 -17.64 12.25 18.95
C TYR A 96 -17.33 11.65 17.55
N SER A 97 -16.12 11.79 17.07
CA SER A 97 -15.66 11.20 15.80
C SER A 97 -15.88 9.70 15.75
N ALA A 98 -15.68 8.98 16.85
CA ALA A 98 -15.79 7.52 16.90
C ALA A 98 -17.22 7.00 16.63
N VAL A 99 -18.25 7.77 16.94
CA VAL A 99 -19.67 7.40 16.76
C VAL A 99 -20.26 7.89 15.44
N LEU A 100 -19.54 8.71 14.69
CA LEU A 100 -19.97 9.13 13.36
C LEU A 100 -19.82 7.98 12.35
N PRO A 101 -20.69 7.92 11.32
CA PRO A 101 -20.48 7.07 10.16
C PRO A 101 -19.08 7.28 9.58
N TYR A 102 -18.47 6.23 9.05
CA TYR A 102 -17.08 6.33 8.55
C TYR A 102 -16.89 7.43 7.50
N SER A 103 -17.87 7.64 6.63
CA SER A 103 -17.90 8.70 5.60
C SER A 103 -18.01 10.13 6.16
N GLU A 104 -18.40 10.29 7.42
CA GLU A 104 -18.58 11.59 8.07
C GLU A 104 -17.49 11.87 9.10
N ARG A 105 -16.52 10.95 9.29
CA ARG A 105 -15.44 11.14 10.25
C ARG A 105 -14.52 12.27 9.81
N PRO A 106 -14.11 13.14 10.76
CA PRO A 106 -13.26 14.27 10.42
C PRO A 106 -11.85 13.80 10.04
N ARG A 107 -11.30 14.43 9.01
CA ARG A 107 -9.88 14.37 8.65
C ARG A 107 -9.05 15.23 9.61
N TRP A 108 -9.64 16.38 10.01
CA TRP A 108 -9.03 17.36 10.90
C TRP A 108 -9.90 17.59 12.12
N ILE A 109 -9.29 17.65 13.30
CA ILE A 109 -9.93 18.16 14.51
C ILE A 109 -9.26 19.44 14.91
N VAL A 110 -10.03 20.52 15.04
CA VAL A 110 -9.56 21.81 15.50
C VAL A 110 -10.17 22.09 16.88
N THR A 111 -9.32 22.21 17.89
CA THR A 111 -9.77 22.73 19.19
C THR A 111 -9.41 24.19 19.27
N CYS A 112 -10.33 25.04 19.76
CA CYS A 112 -10.17 26.47 19.80
C CYS A 112 -10.70 27.02 21.12
N ASN A 113 -10.03 28.07 21.65
CA ASN A 113 -10.45 28.81 22.83
C ASN A 113 -10.51 30.34 22.59
N PHE A 114 -10.68 30.76 21.33
CA PHE A 114 -10.65 32.16 20.85
C PHE A 114 -9.27 32.83 20.87
N ALA A 115 -8.30 32.32 21.65
CA ALA A 115 -6.95 32.88 21.72
C ALA A 115 -5.94 32.02 20.93
N GLU A 116 -6.26 30.76 20.75
CA GLU A 116 -5.41 29.80 20.05
C GLU A 116 -6.24 28.71 19.40
N PHE A 117 -5.65 28.11 18.35
CA PHE A 117 -6.15 26.96 17.66
C PHE A 117 -5.10 25.83 17.79
N ASP A 118 -5.50 24.65 18.24
CA ASP A 118 -4.70 23.44 18.14
C ASP A 118 -5.32 22.55 17.06
N VAL A 119 -4.57 22.31 15.99
CA VAL A 119 -5.00 21.53 14.81
C VAL A 119 -4.41 20.14 14.90
N TYR A 120 -5.27 19.14 14.90
CA TYR A 120 -4.90 17.72 14.97
C TYR A 120 -5.19 17.04 13.63
N ASP A 121 -4.20 16.36 13.11
CA ASP A 121 -4.32 15.51 11.93
C ASP A 121 -4.80 14.11 12.35
N MET A 122 -5.98 13.70 11.91
CA MET A 122 -6.55 12.40 12.27
C MET A 122 -5.94 11.22 11.51
N GLU A 123 -5.12 11.45 10.51
CA GLU A 123 -4.21 10.43 9.96
C GLU A 123 -3.00 10.21 10.87
N ASN A 124 -2.67 11.21 11.69
CA ASN A 124 -1.65 11.11 12.74
C ASN A 124 -2.20 11.51 14.12
N PRO A 125 -3.21 10.81 14.68
CA PRO A 125 -3.93 11.24 15.89
C PRO A 125 -3.08 11.25 17.17
N LYS A 126 -1.84 10.76 17.13
CA LYS A 126 -0.88 10.79 18.24
C LYS A 126 0.21 11.85 18.06
N GLY A 127 0.20 12.55 16.94
CA GLY A 127 1.14 13.65 16.66
C GLY A 127 0.88 14.86 17.58
N GLU A 128 1.90 15.69 17.74
CA GLU A 128 1.73 16.98 18.39
C GLU A 128 0.82 17.87 17.54
N PRO A 129 -0.13 18.62 18.14
CA PRO A 129 -0.99 19.50 17.39
C PRO A 129 -0.22 20.68 16.81
N SER A 130 -0.61 21.09 15.61
CA SER A 130 -0.13 22.35 15.03
C SER A 130 -0.81 23.52 15.69
N ARG A 131 -0.06 24.29 16.49
CA ARG A 131 -0.59 25.42 17.26
C ARG A 131 -0.52 26.71 16.48
N ILE A 132 -1.61 27.49 16.50
CA ILE A 132 -1.71 28.80 15.89
C ILE A 132 -2.32 29.75 16.92
N LEU A 133 -1.64 30.84 17.21
CA LEU A 133 -2.16 31.86 18.15
C LEU A 133 -2.97 32.94 17.41
N LEU A 134 -4.08 33.39 18.00
CA LEU A 134 -4.90 34.43 17.39
C LEU A 134 -4.09 35.70 17.06
N LYS A 135 -3.16 36.10 17.93
CA LYS A 135 -2.29 37.28 17.73
C LYS A 135 -1.34 37.12 16.52
N ASP A 136 -1.00 35.88 16.14
CA ASP A 136 -0.08 35.60 15.06
C ASP A 136 -0.83 35.24 13.75
N LEU A 137 -2.18 35.25 13.79
CA LEU A 137 -3.05 34.84 12.69
C LEU A 137 -2.81 35.68 11.41
N GLU A 138 -2.39 36.94 11.52
CA GLU A 138 -2.01 37.75 10.35
C GLU A 138 -0.92 37.11 9.50
N LYS A 139 0.02 36.41 10.14
CA LYS A 139 1.15 35.75 9.48
C LYS A 139 0.92 34.27 9.21
N GLU A 140 0.07 33.62 10.00
CA GLU A 140 -0.09 32.17 10.02
C GLU A 140 -1.48 31.71 9.55
N TYR A 141 -2.37 32.59 9.06
CA TYR A 141 -3.73 32.22 8.62
C TYR A 141 -3.72 31.12 7.54
N TYR A 142 -2.69 31.08 6.70
CA TYR A 142 -2.55 30.05 5.66
C TYR A 142 -2.52 28.63 6.24
N ARG A 143 -2.11 28.45 7.50
CA ARG A 143 -2.10 27.16 8.18
C ARG A 143 -3.51 26.65 8.53
N LEU A 144 -4.53 27.53 8.43
CA LEU A 144 -5.95 27.18 8.56
C LEU A 144 -6.64 27.08 7.18
N GLN A 145 -5.90 27.12 6.09
CA GLN A 145 -6.43 27.07 4.73
C GLN A 145 -7.25 25.79 4.47
N PHE A 146 -6.89 24.67 5.11
CA PHE A 146 -7.63 23.40 5.07
C PHE A 146 -9.09 23.50 5.54
N LEU A 147 -9.49 24.56 6.24
CA LEU A 147 -10.88 24.82 6.59
C LEU A 147 -11.76 25.01 5.33
N VAL A 148 -11.19 25.58 4.28
CA VAL A 148 -11.90 25.98 3.04
C VAL A 148 -11.30 25.39 1.78
N GLU A 149 -10.02 25.09 1.75
CA GLU A 149 -9.38 24.42 0.63
C GLU A 149 -9.52 22.92 0.75
N GLN A 150 -10.19 22.43 -0.22
CA GLN A 150 -10.40 21.04 -0.47
C GLN A 150 -9.20 20.47 -1.24
N GLN A 151 -8.11 20.16 -0.60
CA GLN A 151 -7.09 19.29 -1.23
C GLN A 151 -7.71 17.94 -1.67
N GLY A 152 -8.84 17.53 -1.06
CA GLY A 152 -9.59 16.36 -1.47
C GLY A 152 -10.64 16.58 -2.55
N ILE A 153 -11.21 17.79 -2.72
CA ILE A 153 -12.27 18.01 -3.73
C ILE A 153 -11.71 18.18 -5.13
N HIS A 154 -10.55 18.83 -5.28
CA HIS A 154 -9.92 18.89 -6.60
C HIS A 154 -9.59 17.46 -7.08
N LEU A 155 -9.03 16.64 -6.20
CA LEU A 155 -8.74 15.24 -6.50
C LEU A 155 -10.01 14.40 -6.72
N GLN A 156 -11.06 14.60 -5.92
CA GLN A 156 -12.35 13.94 -6.13
C GLN A 156 -13.02 14.39 -7.44
N ARG A 157 -12.96 15.67 -7.76
CA ARG A 157 -13.49 16.18 -9.04
C ARG A 157 -12.70 15.65 -10.21
N GLU A 158 -11.37 15.67 -10.16
CA GLU A 158 -10.50 15.06 -11.19
C GLU A 158 -10.81 13.57 -11.35
N MET A 159 -11.06 12.87 -10.26
CA MET A 159 -11.41 11.46 -10.27
C MET A 159 -12.80 11.22 -10.88
N GLU A 160 -13.81 12.01 -10.48
CA GLU A 160 -15.16 11.93 -11.08
C GLU A 160 -15.14 12.24 -12.58
N VAL A 161 -14.40 13.27 -13.00
CA VAL A 161 -14.21 13.63 -14.40
C VAL A 161 -13.51 12.49 -15.14
N SER A 162 -12.44 11.95 -14.56
CA SER A 162 -11.68 10.86 -15.19
C SER A 162 -12.48 9.54 -15.26
N MET A 163 -13.33 9.26 -14.27
CA MET A 163 -14.24 8.11 -14.32
C MET A 163 -15.28 8.26 -15.44
N LYS A 164 -15.87 9.45 -15.60
CA LYS A 164 -16.79 9.75 -16.71
C LYS A 164 -16.10 9.60 -18.07
N ALA A 165 -14.88 10.10 -18.19
CA ALA A 165 -14.05 9.90 -19.37
C ALA A 165 -13.89 8.40 -19.69
N GLY A 166 -13.59 7.57 -18.69
CA GLY A 166 -13.49 6.13 -18.83
C GLY A 166 -14.78 5.46 -19.29
N GLU A 167 -15.94 5.91 -18.79
CA GLU A 167 -17.24 5.42 -19.24
C GLU A 167 -17.50 5.76 -20.72
N ILE A 168 -17.13 6.98 -21.15
CA ILE A 168 -17.26 7.41 -22.55
C ILE A 168 -16.35 6.57 -23.44
N VAL A 169 -15.09 6.41 -23.06
CA VAL A 169 -14.13 5.56 -23.80
C VAL A 169 -14.61 4.11 -23.86
N GLY A 170 -15.17 3.60 -22.76
CA GLY A 170 -15.75 2.26 -22.72
C GLY A 170 -16.90 2.08 -23.71
N LYS A 171 -17.79 3.07 -23.82
CA LYS A 171 -18.88 3.05 -24.81
C LYS A 171 -18.35 3.10 -26.25
N LEU A 172 -17.36 3.95 -26.53
CA LEU A 172 -16.70 3.99 -27.83
C LEU A 172 -16.03 2.65 -28.16
N TYR A 173 -15.29 2.10 -27.23
CA TYR A 173 -14.64 0.80 -27.38
C TYR A 173 -15.66 -0.31 -27.65
N ASP A 174 -16.73 -0.41 -26.86
CA ASP A 174 -17.78 -1.43 -27.01
C ASP A 174 -18.51 -1.32 -28.35
N ALA A 175 -18.70 -0.10 -28.85
CA ALA A 175 -19.31 0.12 -30.14
C ALA A 175 -18.37 -0.29 -31.29
N PHE A 176 -17.07 0.01 -31.18
CA PHE A 176 -16.08 -0.35 -32.18
C PHE A 176 -15.71 -1.83 -32.18
N VAL A 177 -15.57 -2.48 -31.02
CA VAL A 177 -15.06 -3.85 -30.91
C VAL A 177 -15.88 -4.86 -31.69
N THR A 178 -17.16 -4.59 -31.89
CA THR A 178 -18.05 -5.47 -32.68
C THR A 178 -17.64 -5.56 -34.15
N GLN A 179 -16.82 -4.64 -34.64
CA GLN A 179 -16.36 -4.59 -36.04
C GLN A 179 -14.90 -5.04 -36.21
N TYR A 180 -14.22 -5.38 -35.09
CA TYR A 180 -12.88 -5.93 -35.09
C TYR A 180 -12.91 -7.43 -34.82
N ASP A 181 -11.90 -8.15 -35.29
CA ASP A 181 -11.73 -9.57 -34.98
C ASP A 181 -11.15 -9.74 -33.56
N ALA A 182 -12.00 -10.19 -32.64
CA ALA A 182 -11.62 -10.37 -31.24
C ALA A 182 -10.62 -11.50 -31.00
N ASP A 183 -10.46 -12.41 -31.97
CA ASP A 183 -9.51 -13.53 -31.91
C ASP A 183 -8.14 -13.17 -32.53
N ASP A 184 -8.04 -12.03 -33.23
CA ASP A 184 -6.80 -11.51 -33.80
C ASP A 184 -6.18 -10.42 -32.91
N PRO A 185 -5.00 -10.67 -32.28
CA PRO A 185 -4.31 -9.67 -31.45
C PRO A 185 -3.99 -8.36 -32.20
N GLN A 186 -3.67 -8.44 -33.50
CA GLN A 186 -3.36 -7.24 -34.29
C GLN A 186 -4.61 -6.37 -34.51
N SER A 187 -5.75 -6.99 -34.74
CA SER A 187 -7.04 -6.32 -34.88
C SER A 187 -7.39 -5.56 -33.59
N LEU A 188 -7.26 -6.19 -32.42
CA LEU A 188 -7.49 -5.55 -31.13
C LEU A 188 -6.47 -4.43 -30.84
N ARG A 189 -5.23 -4.58 -31.28
CA ARG A 189 -4.23 -3.52 -31.18
C ARG A 189 -4.64 -2.28 -31.97
N TYR A 190 -5.13 -2.43 -33.18
CA TYR A 190 -5.63 -1.31 -33.98
C TYR A 190 -6.81 -0.60 -33.33
N LEU A 191 -7.75 -1.34 -32.75
CA LEU A 191 -8.85 -0.77 -31.95
C LEU A 191 -8.33 0.08 -30.79
N ASN A 192 -7.37 -0.43 -30.04
CA ASN A 192 -6.78 0.27 -28.91
C ASN A 192 -6.11 1.58 -29.35
N ILE A 193 -5.30 1.54 -30.41
CA ILE A 193 -4.65 2.74 -30.97
C ILE A 193 -5.70 3.74 -31.46
N LEU A 194 -6.77 3.30 -32.10
CA LEU A 194 -7.86 4.16 -32.54
C LEU A 194 -8.48 4.90 -31.35
N CYS A 195 -8.81 4.18 -30.28
CA CYS A 195 -9.39 4.80 -29.08
C CYS A 195 -8.46 5.86 -28.47
N VAL A 196 -7.15 5.59 -28.37
CA VAL A 196 -6.17 6.57 -27.85
C VAL A 196 -6.08 7.80 -28.75
N ARG A 197 -6.05 7.62 -30.08
CA ARG A 197 -6.06 8.72 -31.05
C ARG A 197 -7.30 9.59 -30.95
N LEU A 198 -8.48 8.99 -30.82
CA LEU A 198 -9.71 9.73 -30.66
C LEU A 198 -9.72 10.56 -29.39
N VAL A 199 -9.31 9.97 -28.28
CA VAL A 199 -9.25 10.68 -26.99
C VAL A 199 -8.21 11.78 -27.01
N PHE A 200 -7.05 11.55 -27.61
CA PHE A 200 -6.07 12.63 -27.82
C PHE A 200 -6.68 13.78 -28.64
N CYS A 201 -7.43 13.51 -29.71
CA CYS A 201 -8.08 14.56 -30.52
C CYS A 201 -9.14 15.33 -29.72
N LEU A 202 -9.94 14.63 -28.91
CA LEU A 202 -10.94 15.24 -28.02
C LEU A 202 -10.27 16.13 -26.97
N TYR A 203 -9.19 15.64 -26.33
CA TYR A 203 -8.40 16.44 -25.40
C TYR A 203 -7.76 17.65 -26.08
N ALA A 204 -7.17 17.45 -27.25
CA ALA A 204 -6.45 18.51 -27.97
C ALA A 204 -7.38 19.64 -28.43
N GLU A 205 -8.65 19.34 -28.79
CA GLU A 205 -9.63 20.38 -29.13
C GLU A 205 -10.06 21.18 -27.89
N ASP A 206 -10.39 20.52 -26.78
CA ASP A 206 -10.83 21.17 -25.53
C ASP A 206 -9.70 21.99 -24.87
N ALA A 207 -8.47 21.47 -24.90
CA ALA A 207 -7.27 22.16 -24.41
C ALA A 207 -6.77 23.27 -25.35
N GLY A 208 -7.40 23.46 -26.52
CA GLY A 208 -7.01 24.49 -27.48
C GLY A 208 -5.71 24.19 -28.26
N ILE A 209 -5.17 22.97 -28.18
CA ILE A 209 -3.92 22.56 -28.82
C ILE A 209 -4.02 22.64 -30.35
N PHE A 210 -5.20 22.40 -30.90
CA PHE A 210 -5.46 22.55 -32.33
C PHE A 210 -5.61 24.02 -32.77
N GLY A 211 -5.49 24.97 -31.84
CA GLY A 211 -5.59 26.41 -32.11
C GLY A 211 -7.01 26.99 -31.99
N LYS A 212 -8.04 26.16 -32.03
CA LYS A 212 -9.44 26.53 -31.82
C LYS A 212 -10.17 25.43 -31.08
N ARG A 213 -10.98 25.80 -30.09
CA ARG A 213 -11.88 24.86 -29.39
C ARG A 213 -12.90 24.27 -30.38
N ASP A 214 -13.33 23.04 -30.13
CA ASP A 214 -14.30 22.27 -30.91
C ASP A 214 -13.87 22.02 -32.38
N MET A 215 -12.57 22.11 -32.67
CA MET A 215 -12.07 22.01 -34.05
C MET A 215 -12.20 20.61 -34.63
N PHE A 216 -12.00 19.60 -33.83
CA PHE A 216 -12.17 18.20 -34.21
C PHE A 216 -13.65 17.87 -34.43
N HIS A 217 -14.49 18.27 -33.48
CA HIS A 217 -15.95 18.18 -33.63
C HIS A 217 -16.48 18.85 -34.91
N ASP A 218 -16.17 20.15 -35.08
CA ASP A 218 -16.61 20.92 -36.22
C ASP A 218 -16.21 20.28 -37.56
N PHE A 219 -14.99 19.73 -37.63
CA PHE A 219 -14.50 19.03 -38.79
C PHE A 219 -15.34 17.77 -39.09
N LEU A 220 -15.53 16.89 -38.13
CA LEU A 220 -16.25 15.63 -38.30
C LEU A 220 -17.75 15.81 -38.50
N ALA A 221 -18.36 16.82 -37.86
CA ALA A 221 -19.79 17.11 -38.00
C ALA A 221 -20.22 17.42 -39.43
N HIS A 222 -19.30 17.83 -40.30
CA HIS A 222 -19.59 18.10 -41.73
C HIS A 222 -19.77 16.83 -42.57
N TYR A 223 -19.36 15.64 -42.05
CA TYR A 223 -19.43 14.39 -42.79
C TYR A 223 -20.64 13.55 -42.38
N GLN A 224 -21.20 12.84 -43.38
CA GLN A 224 -22.23 11.82 -43.10
C GLN A 224 -21.59 10.57 -42.52
N THR A 225 -22.40 9.70 -41.92
CA THR A 225 -21.95 8.48 -41.25
C THR A 225 -21.03 7.61 -42.12
N GLU A 226 -21.39 7.45 -43.41
CA GLU A 226 -20.64 6.63 -44.37
C GLU A 226 -19.25 7.21 -44.70
N ASP A 227 -19.05 8.53 -44.55
CA ASP A 227 -17.82 9.24 -44.90
C ASP A 227 -16.88 9.43 -43.66
N MET A 228 -17.38 9.20 -42.44
CA MET A 228 -16.63 9.42 -41.18
C MET A 228 -15.28 8.68 -41.15
N ARG A 229 -15.28 7.43 -41.63
CA ARG A 229 -14.04 6.63 -41.72
C ARG A 229 -12.97 7.34 -42.54
N MET A 230 -13.36 7.81 -43.76
CA MET A 230 -12.40 8.49 -44.65
C MET A 230 -11.98 9.85 -44.11
N ALA A 231 -12.84 10.55 -43.39
CA ALA A 231 -12.51 11.80 -42.75
C ALA A 231 -11.43 11.61 -41.65
N LEU A 232 -11.57 10.57 -40.84
CA LEU A 232 -10.56 10.22 -39.82
C LEU A 232 -9.23 9.77 -40.43
N VAL A 233 -9.24 8.95 -41.48
CA VAL A 233 -8.01 8.54 -42.18
C VAL A 233 -7.26 9.77 -42.69
N GLN A 234 -7.96 10.68 -43.35
CA GLN A 234 -7.37 11.92 -43.87
C GLN A 234 -6.88 12.84 -42.75
N LEU A 235 -7.62 12.96 -41.67
CA LEU A 235 -7.20 13.75 -40.50
C LEU A 235 -5.92 13.18 -39.86
N PHE A 236 -5.86 11.90 -39.65
CA PHE A 236 -4.67 11.26 -39.03
C PHE A 236 -3.44 11.38 -39.94
N GLU A 237 -3.62 11.29 -41.27
CA GLU A 237 -2.55 11.56 -42.23
C GLU A 237 -2.07 13.01 -42.13
N VAL A 238 -2.98 13.97 -42.02
CA VAL A 238 -2.63 15.39 -41.87
C VAL A 238 -1.92 15.67 -40.55
N LEU A 239 -2.40 15.11 -39.45
CA LEU A 239 -1.76 15.23 -38.13
C LEU A 239 -0.35 14.64 -38.11
N ASN A 240 -0.08 13.61 -38.92
CA ASN A 240 1.23 12.98 -39.09
C ASN A 240 2.14 13.64 -40.16
N THR A 241 1.63 14.59 -40.94
CA THR A 241 2.40 15.17 -42.03
C THR A 241 2.78 16.63 -41.77
N PRO A 242 4.09 17.00 -41.78
CA PRO A 242 4.56 18.36 -41.62
C PRO A 242 3.91 19.29 -42.65
N ALA A 243 3.60 20.52 -42.21
CA ALA A 243 2.82 21.47 -43.02
C ALA A 243 3.46 21.77 -44.42
N ASP A 244 4.80 21.78 -44.46
CA ASP A 244 5.57 22.00 -45.69
C ASP A 244 5.53 20.80 -46.65
N LYS A 245 5.17 19.62 -46.19
CA LYS A 245 5.08 18.39 -46.99
C LYS A 245 3.67 18.05 -47.43
N ARG A 246 2.66 18.82 -46.99
CA ARG A 246 1.25 18.59 -47.32
C ARG A 246 0.92 18.96 -48.74
N SER A 247 -0.09 18.29 -49.32
CA SER A 247 -0.59 18.62 -50.65
C SER A 247 -1.15 20.04 -50.70
N LYS A 248 -0.80 20.78 -51.76
CA LYS A 248 -1.36 22.14 -52.04
C LYS A 248 -2.87 22.13 -52.32
N TYR A 249 -3.44 20.96 -52.60
CA TYR A 249 -4.85 20.75 -52.89
C TYR A 249 -5.62 20.19 -51.68
N LEU A 250 -5.02 20.21 -50.52
CA LEU A 250 -5.67 19.75 -49.30
C LEU A 250 -6.89 20.64 -48.97
N ASN A 251 -7.97 20.02 -48.50
CA ASN A 251 -9.14 20.75 -48.03
C ASN A 251 -8.73 21.80 -46.98
N PRO A 252 -9.16 23.06 -47.07
CA PRO A 252 -8.81 24.10 -46.10
C PRO A 252 -9.13 23.73 -44.64
N SER A 253 -10.22 23.00 -44.35
CA SER A 253 -10.58 22.55 -43.04
C SER A 253 -9.56 21.52 -42.46
N LEU A 254 -9.03 20.63 -43.30
CA LEU A 254 -7.95 19.73 -42.95
C LEU A 254 -6.61 20.44 -42.84
N ALA A 255 -6.32 21.38 -43.76
CA ALA A 255 -5.08 22.13 -43.77
C ALA A 255 -4.89 23.00 -42.53
N ALA A 256 -5.99 23.35 -41.84
CA ALA A 256 -5.98 24.14 -40.63
C ALA A 256 -5.47 23.37 -39.41
N PHE A 257 -5.55 22.03 -39.42
CA PHE A 257 -4.99 21.23 -38.29
C PHE A 257 -3.47 21.34 -38.24
N PRO A 258 -2.90 21.45 -37.04
CA PRO A 258 -1.44 21.50 -36.89
C PRO A 258 -0.79 20.14 -37.20
N TYR A 259 0.53 20.12 -37.31
CA TYR A 259 1.33 18.90 -37.35
C TYR A 259 1.63 18.47 -35.90
N THR A 260 1.19 17.30 -35.48
CA THR A 260 1.36 16.86 -34.13
C THR A 260 2.70 16.18 -33.86
N ASN A 261 3.28 15.45 -34.84
CA ASN A 261 4.49 14.63 -34.62
C ASN A 261 4.29 13.57 -33.50
N GLY A 262 5.33 13.20 -32.80
CA GLY A 262 5.29 12.36 -31.60
C GLY A 262 5.04 10.86 -31.81
N GLY A 263 4.81 10.42 -33.04
CA GLY A 263 4.63 9.00 -33.39
C GLY A 263 3.20 8.46 -33.18
N LEU A 264 2.31 9.18 -32.47
CA LEU A 264 0.93 8.74 -32.19
C LEU A 264 0.13 8.39 -33.46
N PHE A 265 0.31 9.15 -34.52
CA PHE A 265 -0.38 8.98 -35.79
C PHE A 265 0.48 8.29 -36.86
N ALA A 266 1.69 7.81 -36.53
CA ALA A 266 2.64 7.28 -37.51
C ALA A 266 2.28 5.89 -38.05
N GLU A 267 1.65 5.05 -37.25
CA GLU A 267 1.26 3.70 -37.64
C GLU A 267 -0.06 3.72 -38.43
N ASP A 268 -0.09 2.99 -39.56
CA ASP A 268 -1.34 2.76 -40.30
C ASP A 268 -2.19 1.74 -39.56
N ILE A 269 -3.42 2.11 -39.24
CA ILE A 269 -4.40 1.26 -38.55
C ILE A 269 -5.66 1.08 -39.37
N ASP A 270 -6.29 -0.07 -39.21
CA ASP A 270 -7.62 -0.28 -39.76
C ASP A 270 -8.67 0.44 -38.95
N ILE A 271 -9.36 1.42 -39.57
CA ILE A 271 -10.48 2.14 -38.94
C ILE A 271 -11.78 1.51 -39.51
N PRO A 272 -12.73 1.08 -38.69
CA PRO A 272 -13.98 0.47 -39.16
C PRO A 272 -14.94 1.50 -39.73
N GLN A 273 -16.01 1.02 -40.36
CA GLN A 273 -17.10 1.88 -40.80
C GLN A 273 -17.90 2.41 -39.60
N PHE A 274 -18.37 3.63 -39.67
CA PHE A 274 -19.20 4.20 -38.62
C PHE A 274 -20.64 3.77 -38.76
N THR A 275 -21.34 3.63 -37.64
CA THR A 275 -22.77 3.57 -37.53
C THR A 275 -23.30 4.92 -37.02
N ASP A 276 -24.60 5.19 -37.21
CA ASP A 276 -25.21 6.43 -36.71
C ASP A 276 -25.05 6.54 -35.17
N GLU A 277 -25.22 5.43 -34.45
CA GLU A 277 -25.01 5.36 -33.01
C GLU A 277 -23.56 5.71 -32.60
N LEU A 278 -22.59 5.22 -33.37
CA LEU A 278 -21.16 5.46 -33.11
C LEU A 278 -20.80 6.92 -33.42
N ARG A 279 -21.35 7.47 -34.49
CA ARG A 279 -21.23 8.89 -34.84
C ARG A 279 -21.81 9.78 -33.75
N ASP A 280 -23.02 9.51 -33.28
CA ASP A 280 -23.65 10.26 -32.18
C ASP A 280 -22.88 10.13 -30.88
N THR A 281 -22.38 8.95 -30.55
CA THR A 281 -21.55 8.74 -29.37
C THR A 281 -20.27 9.57 -29.40
N LEU A 282 -19.61 9.64 -30.57
CA LEU A 282 -18.38 10.42 -30.72
C LEU A 282 -18.65 11.93 -30.70
N LEU A 283 -19.60 12.40 -31.50
CA LEU A 283 -19.81 13.84 -31.70
C LEU A 283 -20.60 14.48 -30.56
N GLN A 284 -21.65 13.81 -30.06
CA GLN A 284 -22.49 14.38 -29.01
C GLN A 284 -21.93 14.06 -27.64
N HIS A 285 -21.79 12.77 -27.32
CA HIS A 285 -21.48 12.37 -25.93
C HIS A 285 -20.02 12.50 -25.59
N ALA A 286 -19.12 12.21 -26.53
CA ALA A 286 -17.70 12.30 -26.26
C ALA A 286 -17.13 13.70 -26.51
N SER A 287 -17.60 14.45 -27.50
CA SER A 287 -17.06 15.78 -27.79
C SER A 287 -17.84 16.91 -27.10
N LEU A 288 -19.15 17.06 -27.37
CA LEU A 288 -19.91 18.22 -26.86
C LEU A 288 -20.34 18.14 -25.41
N ASP A 289 -20.72 16.95 -24.91
CA ASP A 289 -21.26 16.77 -23.55
C ASP A 289 -20.17 16.65 -22.46
N PHE A 290 -18.90 16.59 -22.86
CA PHE A 290 -17.78 16.35 -21.92
C PHE A 290 -16.57 17.24 -22.24
N ASP A 291 -15.97 17.85 -21.20
CA ASP A 291 -14.77 18.69 -21.31
C ASP A 291 -13.53 17.86 -20.94
N TRP A 292 -12.74 17.47 -21.93
CA TRP A 292 -11.53 16.64 -21.75
C TRP A 292 -10.35 17.42 -21.16
N SER A 293 -10.36 18.75 -21.19
CA SER A 293 -9.27 19.56 -20.64
C SER A 293 -9.13 19.45 -19.13
N GLU A 294 -10.21 19.06 -18.42
CA GLU A 294 -10.23 18.86 -16.96
C GLU A 294 -9.76 17.47 -16.51
N ILE A 295 -9.38 16.58 -17.43
CA ILE A 295 -8.98 15.21 -17.09
C ILE A 295 -7.62 15.20 -16.36
N SER A 296 -7.50 14.40 -15.29
CA SER A 296 -6.21 14.16 -14.66
C SER A 296 -5.37 13.19 -15.51
N PRO A 297 -4.18 13.60 -15.99
CA PRO A 297 -3.33 12.70 -16.77
C PRO A 297 -2.91 11.44 -16.01
N THR A 298 -2.69 11.55 -14.69
CA THR A 298 -2.33 10.45 -13.83
C THR A 298 -3.46 9.44 -13.70
N ILE A 299 -4.71 9.91 -13.55
CA ILE A 299 -5.89 9.05 -13.46
C ILE A 299 -6.27 8.49 -14.84
N PHE A 300 -6.07 9.28 -15.90
CA PHE A 300 -6.31 8.90 -17.29
C PHE A 300 -5.69 7.54 -17.65
N GLY A 301 -4.41 7.35 -17.32
CA GLY A 301 -3.69 6.10 -17.56
C GLY A 301 -4.38 4.88 -16.95
N GLY A 302 -4.73 4.95 -15.67
CA GLY A 302 -5.38 3.85 -14.96
C GLY A 302 -6.80 3.55 -15.44
N VAL A 303 -7.57 4.59 -15.79
CA VAL A 303 -8.92 4.45 -16.33
C VAL A 303 -8.89 3.77 -17.70
N PHE A 304 -7.96 4.19 -18.56
CA PHE A 304 -7.80 3.60 -19.90
C PHE A 304 -7.39 2.13 -19.82
N GLU A 305 -6.40 1.81 -19.01
CA GLU A 305 -5.94 0.44 -18.82
C GLU A 305 -7.08 -0.47 -18.32
N SER A 306 -7.89 0.00 -17.37
CA SER A 306 -9.00 -0.77 -16.82
C SER A 306 -10.15 -0.94 -17.80
N THR A 307 -10.37 0.04 -18.68
CA THR A 307 -11.50 0.05 -19.62
C THR A 307 -11.22 -0.78 -20.87
N LEU A 308 -10.00 -0.72 -21.39
CA LEU A 308 -9.64 -1.31 -22.67
C LEU A 308 -8.95 -2.68 -22.54
N ASN A 309 -8.44 -3.05 -21.38
CA ASN A 309 -7.85 -4.37 -21.16
C ASN A 309 -8.93 -5.42 -20.80
N PRO A 310 -9.17 -6.45 -21.67
CA PRO A 310 -10.22 -7.45 -21.44
C PRO A 310 -10.03 -8.28 -20.16
N GLU A 311 -8.79 -8.45 -19.68
CA GLU A 311 -8.49 -9.24 -18.48
C GLU A 311 -8.83 -8.45 -17.19
N THR A 312 -8.45 -7.17 -17.13
CA THR A 312 -8.80 -6.27 -16.03
C THR A 312 -10.29 -5.98 -15.99
N ARG A 313 -10.93 -5.82 -17.16
CA ARG A 313 -12.36 -5.61 -17.29
C ARG A 313 -13.19 -6.78 -16.75
N ARG A 314 -12.78 -8.04 -17.00
CA ARG A 314 -13.43 -9.26 -16.46
C ARG A 314 -13.19 -9.45 -14.96
N SER A 315 -12.05 -9.04 -14.45
CA SER A 315 -11.72 -9.16 -13.02
C SER A 315 -12.34 -8.07 -12.15
N GLY A 316 -12.86 -6.99 -12.74
CA GLY A 316 -13.47 -5.87 -12.03
C GLY A 316 -12.49 -5.08 -11.16
N GLY A 317 -11.18 -5.14 -11.46
CA GLY A 317 -10.14 -4.48 -10.70
C GLY A 317 -9.38 -3.44 -11.53
N MET A 318 -9.47 -2.17 -11.15
CA MET A 318 -8.52 -1.15 -11.60
C MET A 318 -7.23 -1.31 -10.82
N HIS A 319 -6.11 -1.50 -11.49
CA HIS A 319 -4.77 -1.48 -10.90
C HIS A 319 -4.18 -0.05 -10.93
N TYR A 320 -4.95 0.91 -10.43
CA TYR A 320 -4.52 2.30 -10.36
C TYR A 320 -3.72 2.55 -9.07
N THR A 321 -2.56 3.19 -9.20
CA THR A 321 -1.81 3.69 -8.05
C THR A 321 -2.27 5.12 -7.75
N SER A 322 -2.87 5.34 -6.59
CA SER A 322 -3.35 6.67 -6.20
C SER A 322 -2.21 7.68 -6.09
N ILE A 323 -2.50 8.96 -6.37
CA ILE A 323 -1.55 10.07 -6.27
C ILE A 323 -0.90 10.10 -4.87
N GLU A 324 -1.70 9.90 -3.81
CA GLU A 324 -1.19 9.84 -2.44
C GLU A 324 -0.13 8.74 -2.25
N ASN A 325 -0.34 7.57 -2.84
CA ASN A 325 0.63 6.48 -2.75
C ASN A 325 1.88 6.72 -3.60
N ILE A 326 1.76 7.45 -4.72
CA ILE A 326 2.93 7.89 -5.50
C ILE A 326 3.76 8.86 -4.67
N HIS A 327 3.14 9.81 -3.99
CA HIS A 327 3.83 10.76 -3.12
C HIS A 327 4.52 10.09 -1.92
N LYS A 328 4.01 8.98 -1.37
CA LYS A 328 4.75 8.17 -0.40
C LYS A 328 6.07 7.60 -0.95
N VAL A 329 6.22 7.51 -2.26
CA VAL A 329 7.47 7.10 -2.93
C VAL A 329 8.35 8.30 -3.22
N ILE A 330 7.83 9.31 -3.94
CA ILE A 330 8.63 10.41 -4.49
C ILE A 330 9.02 11.47 -3.45
N ASP A 331 8.14 11.74 -2.46
CA ASP A 331 8.39 12.77 -1.46
C ASP A 331 9.64 12.48 -0.62
N PRO A 332 9.77 11.32 0.06
CA PRO A 332 10.96 11.04 0.85
C PRO A 332 12.18 10.71 -0.01
N LEU A 333 11.98 10.33 -1.27
CA LEU A 333 13.09 9.99 -2.16
C LEU A 333 13.86 11.23 -2.63
N PHE A 334 13.16 12.26 -3.11
CA PHE A 334 13.78 13.48 -3.66
C PHE A 334 12.94 14.75 -3.56
N TYR A 335 11.60 14.65 -3.59
CA TYR A 335 10.76 15.84 -3.77
C TYR A 335 10.80 16.78 -2.54
N ASN A 336 10.84 16.23 -1.33
CA ASN A 336 10.99 17.03 -0.11
C ASN A 336 12.31 17.82 -0.09
N ASP A 337 13.39 17.25 -0.61
CA ASP A 337 14.67 17.96 -0.69
C ASP A 337 14.61 19.15 -1.67
N LEU A 338 13.91 18.98 -2.79
CA LEU A 338 13.71 20.06 -3.76
C LEU A 338 12.82 21.16 -3.19
N ARG A 339 11.77 20.79 -2.48
CA ARG A 339 10.88 21.74 -1.78
C ARG A 339 11.64 22.52 -0.71
N THR A 340 12.42 21.86 0.12
CA THR A 340 13.26 22.51 1.14
C THR A 340 14.26 23.45 0.49
N ALA A 341 14.94 23.03 -0.59
CA ALA A 341 15.88 23.90 -1.32
C ALA A 341 15.18 25.14 -1.91
N PHE A 342 13.93 25.02 -2.37
CA PHE A 342 13.12 26.14 -2.83
C PHE A 342 12.78 27.10 -1.66
N GLU A 343 12.36 26.57 -0.53
CA GLU A 343 12.07 27.36 0.68
C GLU A 343 13.31 28.10 1.18
N ASP A 344 14.46 27.43 1.21
CA ASP A 344 15.76 28.06 1.54
C ASP A 344 16.10 29.22 0.58
N CYS A 345 15.78 29.07 -0.72
CA CYS A 345 15.95 30.18 -1.68
C CYS A 345 15.06 31.37 -1.33
N LEU A 346 13.85 31.15 -0.86
CA LEU A 346 12.91 32.23 -0.52
C LEU A 346 13.33 32.98 0.76
N GLU A 347 14.03 32.31 1.68
CA GLU A 347 14.57 32.92 2.91
C GLU A 347 15.76 33.85 2.64
N GLU A 348 16.44 33.69 1.48
CA GLU A 348 17.59 34.54 1.14
C GLU A 348 17.14 36.01 0.91
N SER A 349 17.63 36.89 1.75
CA SER A 349 17.25 38.33 1.75
C SER A 349 17.88 39.10 0.57
N ASN A 350 19.01 38.66 0.05
CA ASN A 350 19.69 39.29 -1.09
C ASN A 350 19.04 38.83 -2.40
N ILE A 351 18.29 39.73 -3.04
CA ILE A 351 17.54 39.43 -4.28
C ILE A 351 18.42 38.83 -5.38
N LYS A 352 19.61 39.37 -5.61
CA LYS A 352 20.50 38.85 -6.65
C LYS A 352 20.97 37.43 -6.36
N LYS A 353 21.29 37.15 -5.10
CA LYS A 353 21.71 35.80 -4.67
C LYS A 353 20.51 34.82 -4.73
N ARG A 354 19.32 35.28 -4.30
CA ARG A 354 18.07 34.50 -4.43
C ARG A 354 17.81 34.09 -5.89
N MET A 355 17.87 35.05 -6.82
CA MET A 355 17.66 34.76 -8.24
C MET A 355 18.69 33.71 -8.75
N GLN A 356 19.95 33.88 -8.40
CA GLN A 356 21.00 32.92 -8.76
C GLN A 356 20.73 31.52 -8.18
N GLN A 357 20.24 31.42 -6.95
CA GLN A 357 19.89 30.14 -6.32
C GLN A 357 18.66 29.50 -6.97
N LEU A 358 17.62 30.29 -7.32
CA LEU A 358 16.44 29.83 -8.01
C LEU A 358 16.77 29.28 -9.40
N HIS A 359 17.60 29.98 -10.17
CA HIS A 359 18.07 29.47 -11.48
C HIS A 359 18.88 28.19 -11.33
N ALA A 360 19.78 28.10 -10.35
CA ALA A 360 20.57 26.91 -10.08
C ALA A 360 19.69 25.70 -9.65
N LEU A 361 18.62 25.95 -8.87
CA LEU A 361 17.67 24.91 -8.50
C LEU A 361 16.88 24.42 -9.72
N GLN A 362 16.43 25.34 -10.58
CA GLN A 362 15.75 25.00 -11.83
C GLN A 362 16.66 24.18 -12.76
N ASP A 363 17.94 24.57 -12.89
CA ASP A 363 18.92 23.81 -13.69
C ASP A 363 19.13 22.41 -13.12
N LYS A 364 19.27 22.28 -11.80
CA LYS A 364 19.35 20.99 -11.13
C LYS A 364 18.14 20.12 -11.42
N MET A 365 16.93 20.68 -11.33
CA MET A 365 15.69 19.93 -11.63
C MET A 365 15.64 19.44 -13.08
N ALA A 366 16.15 20.21 -14.02
CA ALA A 366 16.19 19.87 -15.44
C ALA A 366 17.22 18.77 -15.77
N GLU A 367 18.22 18.55 -14.92
CA GLU A 367 19.23 17.52 -15.10
C GLU A 367 18.80 16.15 -14.57
N LEU A 368 17.84 16.08 -13.62
CA LEU A 368 17.38 14.83 -13.02
C LEU A 368 16.77 13.88 -14.04
N ARG A 369 17.04 12.58 -13.88
CA ARG A 369 16.50 11.49 -14.71
C ARG A 369 15.79 10.46 -13.83
N PHE A 370 14.62 10.03 -14.30
CA PHE A 370 13.70 9.13 -13.59
C PHE A 370 13.42 7.90 -14.45
N PHE A 371 13.41 6.73 -13.82
CA PHE A 371 13.18 5.48 -14.51
C PHE A 371 12.14 4.63 -13.74
N ASP A 372 11.08 4.24 -14.44
CA ASP A 372 10.12 3.25 -13.96
C ASP A 372 10.20 1.99 -14.81
N SER A 373 10.71 0.94 -14.21
CA SER A 373 11.00 -0.32 -14.90
C SER A 373 9.79 -1.27 -15.06
N ALA A 374 8.60 -0.85 -14.64
CA ALA A 374 7.31 -1.53 -14.86
C ALA A 374 6.21 -0.47 -14.83
N CYS A 375 6.30 0.48 -15.78
CA CYS A 375 5.58 1.75 -15.67
C CYS A 375 4.07 1.66 -15.87
N GLY A 376 3.56 0.53 -16.40
CA GLY A 376 2.13 0.42 -16.72
C GLY A 376 1.69 1.56 -17.64
N SER A 377 0.59 2.19 -17.29
CA SER A 377 0.07 3.40 -17.93
C SER A 377 0.82 4.70 -17.58
N GLY A 378 1.97 4.62 -16.92
CA GLY A 378 2.87 5.75 -16.67
C GLY A 378 2.54 6.62 -15.47
N ASN A 379 1.71 6.17 -14.53
CA ASN A 379 1.22 6.97 -13.41
C ASN A 379 2.34 7.58 -12.55
N PHE A 380 3.40 6.82 -12.23
CA PHE A 380 4.54 7.32 -11.48
C PHE A 380 5.31 8.39 -12.25
N LEU A 381 5.56 8.16 -13.54
CA LEU A 381 6.30 9.10 -14.40
C LEU A 381 5.50 10.39 -14.57
N THR A 382 4.20 10.27 -14.82
CA THR A 382 3.28 11.39 -15.02
C THR A 382 3.18 12.26 -13.77
N GLU A 383 2.93 11.67 -12.60
CA GLU A 383 2.81 12.45 -11.36
C GLU A 383 4.15 13.06 -10.93
N THR A 384 5.26 12.34 -11.15
CA THR A 384 6.61 12.90 -10.92
C THR A 384 6.85 14.11 -11.80
N TYR A 385 6.51 14.04 -13.10
CA TYR A 385 6.61 15.16 -14.01
C TYR A 385 5.75 16.34 -13.56
N LEU A 386 4.47 16.10 -13.23
CA LEU A 386 3.54 17.14 -12.77
C LEU A 386 4.07 17.82 -11.50
N SER A 387 4.56 17.04 -10.53
CA SER A 387 5.11 17.58 -9.28
C SER A 387 6.33 18.47 -9.53
N LEU A 388 7.25 18.05 -10.38
CA LEU A 388 8.42 18.86 -10.76
C LEU A 388 8.00 20.13 -11.52
N ARG A 389 7.08 20.04 -12.45
CA ARG A 389 6.60 21.18 -13.22
C ARG A 389 5.83 22.20 -12.37
N ARG A 390 5.04 21.74 -11.40
CA ARG A 390 4.38 22.64 -10.43
C ARG A 390 5.42 23.40 -9.60
N LEU A 391 6.45 22.72 -9.11
CA LEU A 391 7.54 23.38 -8.39
C LEU A 391 8.32 24.34 -9.30
N GLU A 392 8.61 23.96 -10.55
CA GLU A 392 9.24 24.84 -11.54
C GLU A 392 8.37 26.07 -11.83
N ASN A 393 7.06 25.93 -11.92
CA ASN A 393 6.14 27.06 -12.10
C ASN A 393 6.18 28.04 -10.91
N GLU A 394 6.32 27.50 -9.67
CA GLU A 394 6.54 28.35 -8.49
C GLU A 394 7.88 29.12 -8.59
N ILE A 395 8.95 28.47 -9.06
CA ILE A 395 10.25 29.11 -9.30
C ILE A 395 10.14 30.16 -10.41
N ILE A 396 9.54 29.84 -11.55
CA ILE A 396 9.32 30.78 -12.67
C ILE A 396 8.53 32.02 -12.21
N LYS A 397 7.50 31.82 -11.40
CA LYS A 397 6.70 32.93 -10.83
C LYS A 397 7.57 33.87 -9.98
N GLN A 398 8.51 33.35 -9.19
CA GLN A 398 9.44 34.16 -8.41
C GLN A 398 10.44 34.90 -9.30
N ILE A 399 11.02 34.23 -10.29
CA ILE A 399 11.97 34.82 -11.23
C ILE A 399 11.27 35.91 -12.06
N TYR A 400 10.11 35.60 -12.65
CA TYR A 400 9.34 36.52 -13.49
C TYR A 400 8.90 37.79 -12.75
N SER A 401 8.63 37.70 -11.45
CA SER A 401 8.26 38.85 -10.62
C SER A 401 9.39 39.88 -10.46
N VAL A 402 10.66 39.48 -10.68
CA VAL A 402 11.86 40.32 -10.49
C VAL A 402 12.56 40.62 -11.82
N GLU A 403 12.71 39.63 -12.66
CA GLU A 403 13.35 39.68 -13.95
C GLU A 403 12.25 39.69 -15.03
N GLN A 404 12.03 40.78 -15.74
CA GLN A 404 11.14 40.74 -16.92
C GLN A 404 11.78 39.80 -17.95
N LEU A 405 11.30 38.57 -18.06
CA LEU A 405 11.74 37.64 -19.09
C LEU A 405 11.48 38.24 -20.49
N ASN A 406 12.43 38.06 -21.40
CA ASN A 406 12.23 38.46 -22.80
C ASN A 406 11.10 37.62 -23.37
N ALA A 407 10.16 38.24 -24.07
CA ALA A 407 8.95 37.60 -24.63
C ALA A 407 9.22 36.47 -25.66
N PHE A 408 10.46 36.12 -25.88
CA PHE A 408 10.90 35.10 -26.86
C PHE A 408 11.64 33.91 -26.23
N GLU A 409 11.88 33.89 -24.93
CA GLU A 409 12.57 32.79 -24.26
C GLU A 409 11.57 31.90 -23.54
N ASN A 410 11.56 30.59 -23.87
CA ASN A 410 10.81 29.60 -23.13
C ASN A 410 11.48 29.39 -21.74
N PRO A 411 10.83 29.73 -20.63
CA PRO A 411 11.42 29.64 -19.30
C PRO A 411 11.41 28.20 -18.75
N ILE A 412 10.76 27.26 -19.44
CA ILE A 412 10.61 25.87 -19.02
C ILE A 412 11.88 25.09 -19.30
N LYS A 413 12.44 24.44 -18.27
CA LYS A 413 13.62 23.58 -18.36
C LYS A 413 13.29 22.12 -18.09
N VAL A 414 12.37 21.85 -17.15
CA VAL A 414 11.89 20.49 -16.86
C VAL A 414 11.03 20.01 -18.04
N ASN A 415 11.38 18.85 -18.56
CA ASN A 415 10.71 18.31 -19.75
C ASN A 415 10.55 16.80 -19.65
N ILE A 416 9.65 16.28 -20.50
CA ILE A 416 9.26 14.87 -20.50
C ILE A 416 10.40 13.91 -20.94
N HIS A 417 11.49 14.38 -21.55
CA HIS A 417 12.66 13.55 -21.90
C HIS A 417 13.47 13.04 -20.69
N GLN A 418 13.20 13.56 -19.49
CA GLN A 418 13.84 13.13 -18.25
C GLN A 418 13.28 11.80 -17.73
N PHE A 419 12.19 11.29 -18.33
CA PHE A 419 11.40 10.17 -17.85
C PHE A 419 11.54 8.96 -18.75
N TYR A 420 11.97 7.84 -18.17
CA TYR A 420 12.25 6.58 -18.84
C TYR A 420 11.34 5.49 -18.29
N GLY A 421 10.91 4.56 -19.13
CA GLY A 421 10.05 3.46 -18.69
C GLY A 421 10.22 2.18 -19.47
N ILE A 422 9.89 1.06 -18.86
CA ILE A 422 9.70 -0.24 -19.52
C ILE A 422 8.32 -0.75 -19.15
N GLU A 423 7.60 -1.22 -20.16
CA GLU A 423 6.30 -1.87 -19.97
C GLU A 423 6.15 -3.05 -20.94
N ILE A 424 5.60 -4.16 -20.46
CA ILE A 424 5.43 -5.38 -21.26
C ILE A 424 4.26 -5.31 -22.23
N ASN A 425 3.31 -4.42 -21.94
CA ASN A 425 2.09 -4.26 -22.71
C ASN A 425 2.23 -3.03 -23.64
N ASP A 426 2.23 -3.27 -24.96
CA ASP A 426 2.35 -2.24 -25.99
C ASP A 426 1.27 -1.14 -25.91
N PHE A 427 0.05 -1.54 -25.55
CA PHE A 427 -1.03 -0.60 -25.35
C PHE A 427 -0.76 0.33 -24.15
N ALA A 428 -0.30 -0.21 -23.03
CA ALA A 428 0.04 0.60 -21.85
C ALA A 428 1.20 1.56 -22.14
N VAL A 429 2.18 1.19 -22.98
CA VAL A 429 3.22 2.09 -23.50
C VAL A 429 2.62 3.29 -24.24
N THR A 430 1.64 3.03 -25.11
CA THR A 430 0.95 4.10 -25.86
C THR A 430 0.16 5.02 -24.94
N VAL A 431 -0.53 4.48 -23.94
CA VAL A 431 -1.27 5.24 -22.92
C VAL A 431 -0.33 6.08 -22.08
N ALA A 432 0.79 5.51 -21.58
CA ALA A 432 1.77 6.23 -20.78
C ALA A 432 2.40 7.41 -21.52
N THR A 433 2.74 7.20 -22.79
CA THR A 433 3.27 8.26 -23.66
C THR A 433 2.25 9.38 -23.85
N THR A 434 0.98 9.03 -24.09
CA THR A 434 -0.09 10.00 -24.26
C THR A 434 -0.37 10.77 -22.96
N ALA A 435 -0.36 10.10 -21.81
CA ALA A 435 -0.53 10.73 -20.51
C ALA A 435 0.57 11.77 -20.22
N LEU A 436 1.81 11.48 -20.58
CA LEU A 436 2.92 12.44 -20.46
C LEU A 436 2.74 13.65 -21.37
N TRP A 437 2.28 13.49 -22.62
CA TRP A 437 1.96 14.62 -23.50
C TRP A 437 0.82 15.48 -22.96
N ILE A 438 -0.23 14.86 -22.46
CA ILE A 438 -1.34 15.58 -21.82
C ILE A 438 -0.82 16.39 -20.62
N SER A 439 0.05 15.79 -19.80
CA SER A 439 0.66 16.47 -18.66
C SER A 439 1.53 17.66 -19.08
N GLU A 440 2.32 17.49 -20.14
CA GLU A 440 3.15 18.57 -20.70
C GLU A 440 2.26 19.73 -21.17
N ALA A 441 1.19 19.44 -21.90
CA ALA A 441 0.25 20.46 -22.38
C ALA A 441 -0.41 21.22 -21.22
N GLN A 442 -0.89 20.53 -20.19
CA GLN A 442 -1.50 21.17 -19.03
C GLN A 442 -0.51 22.08 -18.28
N MET A 443 0.71 21.61 -18.06
CA MET A 443 1.73 22.38 -17.35
C MET A 443 2.23 23.57 -18.16
N MET A 444 2.24 23.47 -19.48
CA MET A 444 2.52 24.61 -20.38
C MET A 444 1.43 25.68 -20.27
N ALA A 445 0.16 25.28 -20.36
CA ALA A 445 -0.96 26.19 -20.18
C ALA A 445 -0.95 26.90 -18.82
N GLU A 446 -0.50 26.21 -17.76
CA GLU A 446 -0.29 26.85 -16.44
C GLU A 446 0.89 27.85 -16.48
N THR A 447 1.99 27.53 -17.13
CA THR A 447 3.14 28.43 -17.27
C THR A 447 2.74 29.68 -18.06
N GLU A 448 2.00 29.56 -19.15
CA GLU A 448 1.49 30.67 -19.98
C GLU A 448 0.68 31.68 -19.15
N LYS A 449 -0.13 31.20 -18.20
CA LYS A 449 -0.86 32.07 -17.28
C LYS A 449 0.07 32.88 -16.36
N ILE A 450 1.26 32.35 -16.05
CA ILE A 450 2.27 33.03 -15.22
C ILE A 450 3.01 34.10 -16.00
N ILE A 451 3.43 33.77 -17.22
CA ILE A 451 4.28 34.63 -18.05
C ILE A 451 3.47 35.54 -18.97
N HIS A 452 2.15 35.36 -19.06
CA HIS A 452 1.22 36.15 -19.89
C HIS A 452 1.52 36.20 -21.39
N HIS A 453 2.08 35.12 -21.92
CA HIS A 453 2.25 34.92 -23.38
C HIS A 453 2.23 33.42 -23.72
N ASP A 454 1.86 33.14 -24.97
CA ASP A 454 1.70 31.77 -25.45
C ASP A 454 3.08 31.12 -25.71
N ILE A 455 3.17 29.82 -25.43
CA ILE A 455 4.34 28.98 -25.70
C ILE A 455 3.95 27.97 -26.78
N ASP A 456 4.79 27.81 -27.79
CA ASP A 456 4.55 26.86 -28.88
C ASP A 456 4.70 25.40 -28.37
N PHE A 457 3.59 24.67 -28.35
CA PHE A 457 3.55 23.28 -27.85
C PHE A 457 3.82 22.27 -28.97
N LEU A 458 3.32 22.51 -30.14
CA LEU A 458 3.44 21.60 -31.27
C LEU A 458 4.67 21.95 -32.15
N PRO A 459 5.32 20.96 -32.79
CA PRO A 459 4.98 19.54 -32.81
C PRO A 459 5.39 18.80 -31.53
N LEU A 460 4.64 17.74 -31.16
CA LEU A 460 5.01 16.84 -30.06
C LEU A 460 6.38 16.22 -30.33
N LYS A 461 7.22 16.12 -29.33
CA LYS A 461 8.52 15.46 -29.45
C LYS A 461 8.33 13.95 -29.45
N SER A 462 9.06 13.24 -30.33
CA SER A 462 9.07 11.79 -30.32
C SER A 462 9.66 11.27 -29.02
N TYR A 463 8.95 10.35 -28.38
CA TYR A 463 9.37 9.72 -27.16
C TYR A 463 9.91 8.32 -27.44
N ALA A 464 11.22 8.19 -27.35
CA ALA A 464 11.89 6.89 -27.40
C ALA A 464 12.17 6.33 -25.99
N ASN A 465 11.66 6.99 -24.91
CA ASN A 465 12.11 6.70 -23.55
C ASN A 465 11.22 5.68 -22.82
N ILE A 466 10.03 5.35 -23.37
CA ILE A 466 9.20 4.26 -22.85
C ILE A 466 9.30 3.10 -23.83
N HIS A 467 9.85 1.97 -23.35
CA HIS A 467 10.17 0.81 -24.16
C HIS A 467 9.20 -0.33 -23.86
N GLU A 468 8.68 -0.95 -24.93
CA GLU A 468 7.91 -2.19 -24.84
C GLU A 468 8.85 -3.38 -24.58
N GLY A 469 8.50 -4.21 -23.58
CA GLY A 469 9.14 -5.48 -23.36
C GLY A 469 9.20 -5.95 -21.93
N ASN A 470 9.71 -7.17 -21.74
CA ASN A 470 9.89 -7.74 -20.40
C ASN A 470 11.08 -7.08 -19.69
N SER A 471 10.80 -6.29 -18.69
CA SER A 471 11.79 -5.55 -17.89
C SER A 471 12.87 -6.46 -17.27
N LEU A 472 12.55 -7.71 -16.99
CA LEU A 472 13.51 -8.65 -16.41
C LEU A 472 14.45 -9.25 -17.46
N GLN A 473 14.14 -9.13 -18.76
CA GLN A 473 14.94 -9.61 -19.87
C GLN A 473 15.70 -8.51 -20.61
N ILE A 474 15.20 -7.26 -20.55
CA ILE A 474 15.87 -6.10 -21.14
C ILE A 474 17.00 -5.62 -20.21
N ALA A 475 18.15 -5.26 -20.74
CA ALA A 475 19.18 -4.54 -20.00
C ALA A 475 18.71 -3.10 -19.75
N TRP A 476 18.57 -2.69 -18.50
CA TRP A 476 18.05 -1.34 -18.18
C TRP A 476 18.95 -0.21 -18.68
N GLU A 477 20.25 -0.47 -18.77
CA GLU A 477 21.25 0.47 -19.31
C GLU A 477 21.03 0.77 -20.81
N GLU A 478 20.34 -0.11 -21.56
CA GLU A 478 19.95 0.13 -22.96
C GLU A 478 18.79 1.13 -23.07
N VAL A 479 17.98 1.25 -22.03
CA VAL A 479 16.85 2.19 -21.95
C VAL A 479 17.28 3.54 -21.39
N CYS A 480 18.02 3.51 -20.29
CA CYS A 480 18.57 4.69 -19.64
C CYS A 480 20.01 4.42 -19.21
N PRO A 481 21.01 5.17 -19.72
CA PRO A 481 22.38 5.03 -19.27
C PRO A 481 22.50 5.29 -17.76
N LYS A 482 23.16 4.41 -17.04
CA LYS A 482 23.24 4.51 -15.58
C LYS A 482 23.99 5.75 -15.09
N GLU A 483 24.89 6.30 -15.89
CA GLU A 483 25.63 7.51 -15.58
C GLU A 483 24.77 8.77 -15.61
N GLU A 484 23.62 8.72 -16.28
CA GLU A 484 22.67 9.82 -16.38
C GLU A 484 21.47 9.67 -15.42
N LEU A 485 21.26 8.46 -14.86
CA LEU A 485 20.10 8.14 -14.05
C LEU A 485 20.29 8.57 -12.60
N ASP A 486 19.29 9.23 -12.02
CA ASP A 486 19.26 9.63 -10.62
C ASP A 486 18.32 8.76 -9.77
N TYR A 487 17.12 8.47 -10.31
CA TYR A 487 16.08 7.82 -9.51
C TYR A 487 15.39 6.66 -10.25
N ILE A 488 15.26 5.53 -9.55
CA ILE A 488 14.41 4.41 -9.95
C ILE A 488 13.18 4.40 -9.06
N ILE A 489 12.00 4.49 -9.67
CA ILE A 489 10.71 4.53 -8.99
C ILE A 489 9.77 3.48 -9.60
N GLY A 490 8.73 3.09 -8.90
CA GLY A 490 7.68 2.29 -9.52
C GLY A 490 6.96 1.32 -8.58
N ASN A 491 5.97 0.66 -9.16
CA ASN A 491 5.16 -0.37 -8.52
C ASN A 491 5.20 -1.68 -9.33
N PRO A 492 6.27 -2.47 -9.23
CA PRO A 492 6.43 -3.71 -9.98
C PRO A 492 5.34 -4.75 -9.66
N PRO A 493 5.08 -5.72 -10.56
CA PRO A 493 3.99 -6.67 -10.39
C PRO A 493 4.15 -7.60 -9.18
N PHE A 494 3.05 -7.81 -8.44
CA PHE A 494 3.00 -8.66 -7.24
C PHE A 494 2.53 -10.07 -7.59
N VAL A 495 3.45 -11.02 -7.69
CA VAL A 495 3.14 -12.43 -7.87
C VAL A 495 3.85 -13.26 -6.81
N GLY A 496 3.07 -13.83 -5.88
CA GLY A 496 3.60 -14.71 -4.84
C GLY A 496 4.26 -15.95 -5.43
N TYR A 497 5.33 -16.43 -4.84
CA TYR A 497 6.17 -17.52 -5.37
C TYR A 497 5.42 -18.79 -5.78
N SER A 498 4.30 -19.08 -5.14
CA SER A 498 3.47 -20.26 -5.44
C SER A 498 2.53 -20.09 -6.65
N LEU A 499 2.33 -18.85 -7.10
CA LEU A 499 1.42 -18.47 -8.18
C LEU A 499 2.18 -18.12 -9.47
N GLN A 500 3.50 -18.02 -9.43
CA GLN A 500 4.34 -17.71 -10.59
C GLN A 500 4.17 -18.74 -11.71
N SER A 501 4.08 -18.25 -12.95
CA SER A 501 4.15 -19.08 -14.15
C SER A 501 5.55 -19.71 -14.29
N LYS A 502 5.71 -20.61 -15.25
CA LYS A 502 7.02 -21.21 -15.54
C LYS A 502 8.01 -20.17 -16.06
N GLU A 503 7.53 -19.25 -16.88
CA GLU A 503 8.29 -18.17 -17.49
C GLU A 503 8.75 -17.18 -16.41
N GLN A 504 7.84 -16.69 -15.58
CA GLN A 504 8.15 -15.82 -14.44
C GLN A 504 9.17 -16.43 -13.49
N LYS A 505 9.06 -17.74 -13.25
CA LYS A 505 10.02 -18.46 -12.41
C LYS A 505 11.38 -18.59 -13.08
N ALA A 506 11.42 -18.76 -14.39
CA ALA A 506 12.67 -18.78 -15.16
C ALA A 506 13.35 -17.40 -15.12
N ASP A 507 12.61 -16.31 -15.33
CA ASP A 507 13.12 -14.95 -15.26
C ASP A 507 13.76 -14.68 -13.89
N LEU A 508 13.05 -15.02 -12.80
CA LEU A 508 13.55 -14.84 -11.44
C LEU A 508 14.84 -15.63 -11.17
N LEU A 509 14.90 -16.90 -11.61
CA LEU A 509 16.10 -17.74 -11.45
C LEU A 509 17.29 -17.26 -12.28
N ASN A 510 17.06 -16.61 -13.42
CA ASN A 510 18.11 -16.03 -14.24
C ASN A 510 18.69 -14.74 -13.63
N ILE A 511 17.90 -14.02 -12.83
CA ILE A 511 18.31 -12.76 -12.20
C ILE A 511 18.98 -13.00 -10.86
N PHE A 512 18.36 -13.79 -9.96
CA PHE A 512 18.89 -14.09 -8.64
C PHE A 512 20.02 -15.12 -8.69
N VAL A 513 21.18 -14.68 -9.11
CA VAL A 513 22.38 -15.52 -9.29
C VAL A 513 23.51 -15.06 -8.39
N ASP A 514 24.36 -15.99 -7.97
CA ASP A 514 25.59 -15.69 -7.25
C ASP A 514 26.69 -15.16 -8.21
N GLU A 515 27.85 -14.78 -7.67
CA GLU A 515 29.02 -14.29 -8.44
C GLU A 515 29.46 -15.23 -9.58
N LYS A 516 29.05 -16.50 -9.53
CA LYS A 516 29.37 -17.51 -10.55
C LYS A 516 28.24 -17.69 -11.55
N GLY A 517 27.19 -16.86 -11.49
CA GLY A 517 26.03 -16.97 -12.36
C GLY A 517 25.10 -18.14 -12.03
N LYS A 518 25.22 -18.75 -10.84
CA LYS A 518 24.35 -19.84 -10.41
C LYS A 518 23.18 -19.33 -9.57
N PRO A 519 21.94 -19.74 -9.86
CA PRO A 519 20.79 -19.36 -9.07
C PRO A 519 20.94 -19.69 -7.57
N TYR A 520 20.61 -18.72 -6.71
CA TYR A 520 20.55 -18.98 -5.27
C TYR A 520 19.54 -20.10 -4.97
N LYS A 521 19.86 -20.96 -4.02
CA LYS A 521 18.96 -22.09 -3.64
C LYS A 521 17.57 -21.63 -3.19
N THR A 522 17.50 -20.42 -2.64
CA THR A 522 16.28 -19.79 -2.13
C THR A 522 15.47 -19.08 -3.20
N ALA A 523 16.05 -18.77 -4.37
CA ALA A 523 15.42 -17.97 -5.43
C ALA A 523 14.08 -18.55 -5.93
N GLY A 524 13.91 -19.88 -5.88
CA GLY A 524 12.65 -20.51 -6.26
C GLY A 524 11.49 -20.36 -5.25
N LYS A 525 11.69 -19.63 -4.15
CA LYS A 525 10.71 -19.45 -3.06
C LYS A 525 10.51 -18.00 -2.67
N ILE A 526 10.94 -17.08 -3.51
CA ILE A 526 10.75 -15.62 -3.28
C ILE A 526 9.69 -15.07 -4.25
N ASP A 527 9.05 -14.01 -3.86
CA ASP A 527 8.03 -13.37 -4.67
C ASP A 527 8.64 -12.66 -5.87
N TYR A 528 7.90 -12.59 -6.95
CA TYR A 528 8.39 -12.13 -8.27
C TYR A 528 8.93 -10.71 -8.24
N VAL A 529 8.31 -9.82 -7.45
CA VAL A 529 8.72 -8.44 -7.25
C VAL A 529 10.19 -8.29 -6.81
N ALA A 530 10.75 -9.28 -6.14
CA ALA A 530 12.14 -9.27 -5.68
C ALA A 530 13.16 -9.14 -6.83
N ALA A 531 12.80 -9.57 -8.04
CA ALA A 531 13.68 -9.44 -9.22
C ALA A 531 13.95 -7.97 -9.57
N TRP A 532 13.00 -7.08 -9.35
CA TRP A 532 13.17 -5.64 -9.57
C TRP A 532 14.14 -5.01 -8.58
N TYR A 533 14.08 -5.42 -7.31
CA TYR A 533 15.05 -4.99 -6.30
C TYR A 533 16.48 -5.42 -6.67
N TYR A 534 16.63 -6.63 -7.18
CA TYR A 534 17.94 -7.14 -7.59
C TYR A 534 18.48 -6.39 -8.82
N LYS A 535 17.65 -6.17 -9.85
CA LYS A 535 18.04 -5.40 -11.04
C LYS A 535 18.35 -3.93 -10.69
N ALA A 536 17.55 -3.31 -9.82
CA ALA A 536 17.83 -1.96 -9.34
C ALA A 536 19.18 -1.90 -8.61
N ALA A 537 19.46 -2.87 -7.73
CA ALA A 537 20.74 -2.97 -7.05
C ALA A 537 21.91 -3.16 -8.01
N GLN A 538 21.74 -3.92 -9.09
CA GLN A 538 22.76 -4.04 -10.16
C GLN A 538 23.00 -2.70 -10.86
N MET A 539 21.92 -1.97 -11.20
CA MET A 539 21.98 -0.69 -11.90
C MET A 539 22.67 0.38 -11.07
N MET A 540 22.49 0.35 -9.73
CA MET A 540 23.06 1.32 -8.79
C MET A 540 24.57 1.23 -8.62
N GLN A 541 25.18 0.10 -8.95
CA GLN A 541 26.58 -0.17 -8.61
C GLN A 541 27.52 0.93 -9.12
N ASN A 542 28.28 1.55 -8.18
CA ASN A 542 29.21 2.64 -8.42
C ASN A 542 28.57 3.90 -9.03
N THR A 543 27.33 4.20 -8.68
CA THR A 543 26.59 5.39 -9.11
C THR A 543 26.02 6.12 -7.88
N ASN A 544 25.31 7.22 -8.11
CA ASN A 544 24.53 7.92 -7.08
C ASN A 544 23.02 7.66 -7.24
N ILE A 545 22.63 6.59 -7.88
CA ILE A 545 21.22 6.25 -8.12
C ILE A 545 20.56 5.88 -6.79
N HIS A 546 19.39 6.43 -6.56
CA HIS A 546 18.50 6.03 -5.47
C HIS A 546 17.26 5.37 -6.03
N ALA A 547 16.76 4.32 -5.38
CA ALA A 547 15.52 3.67 -5.78
C ALA A 547 14.48 3.70 -4.66
N ALA A 548 13.21 3.75 -5.05
CA ALA A 548 12.11 3.49 -4.16
C ALA A 548 11.01 2.70 -4.87
N LEU A 549 10.74 1.51 -4.37
CA LEU A 549 9.80 0.58 -4.98
C LEU A 549 8.68 0.18 -4.01
N VAL A 550 7.50 0.05 -4.57
CA VAL A 550 6.35 -0.54 -3.87
C VAL A 550 6.44 -2.06 -3.98
N SER A 551 6.06 -2.77 -2.92
CA SER A 551 5.97 -4.21 -2.96
C SER A 551 4.98 -4.75 -1.92
N THR A 552 4.64 -6.03 -2.04
CA THR A 552 3.92 -6.71 -0.97
C THR A 552 4.80 -6.82 0.28
N ASN A 553 4.19 -6.77 1.46
CA ASN A 553 4.89 -6.87 2.73
C ASN A 553 5.59 -8.23 2.96
N SER A 554 5.34 -9.22 2.11
CA SER A 554 5.97 -10.54 2.17
C SER A 554 7.50 -10.50 2.06
N ILE A 555 8.07 -9.57 1.29
CA ILE A 555 9.54 -9.45 1.12
C ILE A 555 10.27 -9.00 2.39
N THR A 556 9.54 -8.53 3.39
CA THR A 556 10.07 -8.08 4.70
C THR A 556 9.73 -9.07 5.83
N GLN A 557 9.35 -10.31 5.50
CA GLN A 557 8.83 -11.29 6.45
C GLN A 557 9.37 -12.69 6.21
N GLY A 558 9.50 -13.44 7.29
CA GLY A 558 9.81 -14.88 7.25
C GLY A 558 11.08 -15.23 6.48
N GLU A 559 10.99 -16.30 5.69
CA GLU A 559 12.12 -16.81 4.91
C GLU A 559 12.55 -15.86 3.77
N GLN A 560 11.67 -14.98 3.32
CA GLN A 560 11.95 -14.09 2.19
C GLN A 560 12.98 -13.02 2.55
N VAL A 561 13.03 -12.55 3.81
CA VAL A 561 13.99 -11.52 4.21
C VAL A 561 15.42 -11.97 3.97
N ALA A 562 15.81 -13.14 4.49
CA ALA A 562 17.15 -13.66 4.26
C ALA A 562 17.40 -13.97 2.78
N ALA A 563 16.39 -14.47 2.06
CA ALA A 563 16.54 -14.87 0.67
C ALA A 563 16.71 -13.68 -0.29
N ILE A 564 16.16 -12.51 0.04
CA ILE A 564 16.19 -11.30 -0.80
C ILE A 564 17.28 -10.33 -0.31
N TRP A 565 17.22 -9.92 0.95
CA TRP A 565 18.04 -8.83 1.46
C TRP A 565 19.50 -9.23 1.75
N LYS A 566 19.76 -10.50 2.07
CA LYS A 566 21.14 -10.97 2.26
C LYS A 566 21.97 -10.87 0.97
N PRO A 567 21.53 -11.41 -0.19
CA PRO A 567 22.23 -11.18 -1.45
C PRO A 567 22.39 -9.72 -1.83
N LEU A 568 21.33 -8.89 -1.65
CA LEU A 568 21.38 -7.46 -1.96
C LEU A 568 22.45 -6.73 -1.12
N LYS A 569 22.57 -7.10 0.17
CA LYS A 569 23.58 -6.51 1.06
C LYS A 569 24.99 -6.99 0.76
N GLU A 570 25.16 -8.31 0.58
CA GLU A 570 26.49 -8.91 0.44
C GLU A 570 27.11 -8.64 -0.94
N MET A 571 26.31 -8.64 -2.02
CA MET A 571 26.80 -8.42 -3.39
C MET A 571 26.82 -6.95 -3.78
N PHE A 572 25.84 -6.17 -3.36
CA PHE A 572 25.64 -4.81 -3.86
C PHE A 572 25.75 -3.74 -2.77
N SER A 573 26.04 -4.11 -1.54
CA SER A 573 26.15 -3.19 -0.38
C SER A 573 24.91 -2.32 -0.14
N ILE A 574 23.73 -2.77 -0.56
CA ILE A 574 22.49 -2.00 -0.47
C ILE A 574 22.15 -1.61 0.98
N HIS A 575 21.72 -0.38 1.14
CA HIS A 575 21.19 0.20 2.37
C HIS A 575 19.75 0.64 2.14
N ILE A 576 18.89 0.44 3.15
CA ILE A 576 17.55 1.01 3.17
C ILE A 576 17.66 2.41 3.76
N ASP A 577 17.20 3.41 3.00
CA ASP A 577 17.27 4.83 3.36
C ASP A 577 15.99 5.28 4.06
N PHE A 578 14.85 4.85 3.54
CA PHE A 578 13.56 5.03 4.19
C PHE A 578 12.63 3.85 3.90
N ALA A 579 11.61 3.65 4.73
CA ALA A 579 10.59 2.65 4.44
C ALA A 579 9.24 3.02 5.06
N TYR A 580 8.18 2.74 4.34
CA TYR A 580 6.84 2.63 4.90
C TYR A 580 6.59 1.19 5.32
N ARG A 581 6.33 0.99 6.62
CA ARG A 581 5.92 -0.31 7.15
C ARG A 581 4.58 -0.72 6.56
N THR A 582 4.21 -1.97 6.77
CA THR A 582 2.98 -2.54 6.19
C THR A 582 1.78 -1.62 6.36
N PHE A 583 1.22 -1.21 5.25
CA PHE A 583 -0.03 -0.46 5.18
C PHE A 583 -0.96 -1.12 4.16
N ARG A 584 -2.24 -0.75 4.23
CA ARG A 584 -3.23 -1.27 3.30
C ARG A 584 -3.15 -0.47 2.01
N TRP A 585 -2.97 -1.18 0.90
CA TRP A 585 -3.07 -0.60 -0.42
C TRP A 585 -4.53 -0.62 -0.84
N ASP A 586 -5.18 0.51 -0.74
CA ASP A 586 -6.55 0.68 -1.20
C ASP A 586 -6.51 1.14 -2.66
N SER A 587 -6.98 0.30 -3.57
CA SER A 587 -7.41 0.76 -4.88
C SER A 587 -8.86 1.21 -4.75
N GLU A 588 -9.12 2.46 -5.01
CA GLU A 588 -10.45 3.09 -4.86
C GLU A 588 -11.55 2.40 -5.68
N ALA A 589 -11.19 1.50 -6.58
CA ALA A 589 -12.09 0.85 -7.53
C ALA A 589 -12.46 -0.61 -7.21
N SER A 590 -11.87 -1.30 -6.23
CA SER A 590 -12.24 -2.69 -5.94
C SER A 590 -12.49 -2.97 -4.46
N LEU A 591 -13.73 -3.32 -4.16
CA LEU A 591 -14.20 -3.79 -2.84
C LEU A 591 -13.67 -5.20 -2.44
N LYS A 592 -12.81 -5.87 -3.24
CA LYS A 592 -12.59 -7.32 -3.11
C LYS A 592 -11.18 -7.83 -2.79
N ALA A 593 -10.12 -7.05 -2.92
CA ALA A 593 -8.79 -7.56 -2.60
C ALA A 593 -7.91 -6.49 -1.95
N HIS A 594 -7.85 -6.48 -0.64
CA HIS A 594 -6.91 -5.64 0.09
C HIS A 594 -5.52 -6.26 0.04
N VAL A 595 -4.57 -5.57 -0.61
CA VAL A 595 -3.18 -5.96 -0.61
C VAL A 595 -2.43 -5.17 0.47
N HIS A 596 -1.62 -5.85 1.24
CA HIS A 596 -0.76 -5.22 2.24
C HIS A 596 0.61 -4.95 1.64
N CYS A 597 0.94 -3.68 1.50
CA CYS A 597 2.15 -3.22 0.84
C CYS A 597 3.15 -2.60 1.82
N VAL A 598 4.37 -2.50 1.35
CA VAL A 598 5.48 -1.70 1.90
C VAL A 598 6.05 -0.84 0.79
N ILE A 599 6.64 0.30 1.15
CA ILE A 599 7.45 1.09 0.23
C ILE A 599 8.85 1.11 0.81
N ILE A 600 9.87 0.85 -0.01
CA ILE A 600 11.25 0.77 0.45
C ILE A 600 12.11 1.62 -0.47
N GLY A 601 12.70 2.66 0.10
CA GLY A 601 13.73 3.48 -0.53
C GLY A 601 15.12 2.95 -0.16
N PHE A 602 16.01 2.77 -1.14
CA PHE A 602 17.30 2.15 -0.96
C PHE A 602 18.35 2.67 -1.94
N SER A 603 19.62 2.55 -1.55
CA SER A 603 20.79 2.93 -2.36
C SER A 603 22.00 2.05 -2.03
N ASP A 604 23.07 2.13 -2.84
CA ASP A 604 24.35 1.44 -2.55
C ASP A 604 25.34 2.33 -1.78
N ALA A 605 25.14 3.63 -1.79
CA ALA A 605 25.98 4.59 -1.09
C ALA A 605 25.38 4.97 0.28
N PRO A 606 26.20 4.99 1.36
CA PRO A 606 25.71 5.45 2.64
C PRO A 606 25.34 6.94 2.54
N THR A 607 24.08 7.24 2.82
CA THR A 607 23.58 8.61 2.90
C THR A 607 23.93 9.23 4.24
N ASN A 608 24.29 10.54 4.25
CA ASN A 608 24.45 11.32 5.48
C ASN A 608 23.11 11.78 6.07
N LYS A 609 21.99 11.50 5.40
CA LYS A 609 20.66 11.85 5.87
C LYS A 609 20.20 10.85 6.93
N PRO A 610 19.36 11.28 7.91
CA PRO A 610 18.72 10.35 8.81
C PRO A 610 17.82 9.40 8.03
N LYS A 611 17.89 8.11 8.37
CA LYS A 611 17.00 7.10 7.83
C LYS A 611 15.62 7.24 8.46
N ILE A 612 14.56 7.07 7.68
CA ILE A 612 13.19 7.33 8.16
C ILE A 612 12.32 6.09 8.00
N LEU A 613 11.73 5.65 9.12
CA LEU A 613 10.68 4.65 9.13
C LEU A 613 9.32 5.32 9.30
N PHE A 614 8.42 5.10 8.34
CA PHE A 614 7.04 5.52 8.44
C PHE A 614 6.18 4.36 8.97
N ASP A 615 5.53 4.58 10.11
CA ASP A 615 4.68 3.58 10.76
C ASP A 615 3.39 4.24 11.26
N ASN A 616 2.24 3.80 10.76
CA ASN A 616 0.93 4.34 11.12
C ASN A 616 0.85 5.88 11.03
N GLY A 617 1.40 6.47 9.96
CA GLY A 617 1.42 7.91 9.73
C GLY A 617 2.49 8.69 10.52
N GLN A 618 3.32 8.03 11.32
CA GLN A 618 4.43 8.66 12.04
C GLN A 618 5.75 8.43 11.32
N ALA A 619 6.55 9.49 11.17
CA ALA A 619 7.94 9.41 10.73
C ALA A 619 8.84 9.22 11.96
N ILE A 620 9.63 8.15 11.96
CA ILE A 620 10.53 7.78 13.06
C ILE A 620 11.94 7.76 12.50
N GLU A 621 12.83 8.56 13.07
CA GLU A 621 14.25 8.48 12.72
C GLU A 621 14.84 7.16 13.17
N ALA A 622 15.62 6.53 12.29
CA ALA A 622 16.30 5.27 12.54
C ALA A 622 17.80 5.39 12.26
N LYS A 623 18.60 4.67 13.04
CA LYS A 623 20.04 4.58 12.78
C LYS A 623 20.36 3.63 11.65
N ASN A 624 19.63 2.53 11.60
CA ASN A 624 19.73 1.54 10.53
C ASN A 624 18.37 0.87 10.30
N ILE A 625 17.94 0.80 9.05
CA ILE A 625 16.73 0.07 8.68
C ILE A 625 17.16 -1.25 8.06
N ASN A 626 16.84 -2.38 8.71
CA ASN A 626 17.16 -3.70 8.20
C ASN A 626 16.04 -4.27 7.30
N GLY A 627 16.25 -5.44 6.71
CA GLY A 627 15.29 -6.10 5.83
C GLY A 627 13.92 -6.47 6.47
N TYR A 628 13.80 -6.38 7.80
CA TYR A 628 12.52 -6.50 8.52
C TYR A 628 11.82 -5.16 8.74
N LEU A 629 12.36 -4.07 8.22
CA LEU A 629 11.92 -2.69 8.41
C LEU A 629 11.89 -2.29 9.90
N ILE A 630 12.96 -2.59 10.60
CA ILE A 630 13.15 -2.29 12.03
C ILE A 630 14.46 -1.54 12.19
N ASP A 631 14.51 -0.57 13.12
CA ASP A 631 15.77 0.10 13.51
C ASP A 631 16.65 -0.87 14.32
N ALA A 632 17.42 -1.67 13.59
CA ALA A 632 18.28 -2.71 14.15
C ALA A 632 19.43 -3.03 13.18
N PRO A 633 20.50 -3.74 13.61
CA PRO A 633 21.53 -4.22 12.71
C PRO A 633 20.97 -5.10 11.58
N ASP A 634 21.71 -5.15 10.46
CA ASP A 634 21.41 -6.05 9.34
C ASP A 634 21.67 -7.50 9.77
N VAL A 635 20.61 -8.19 10.14
CA VAL A 635 20.62 -9.60 10.54
C VAL A 635 19.64 -10.37 9.70
N PHE A 636 20.06 -11.53 9.20
CA PHE A 636 19.26 -12.38 8.32
C PHE A 636 18.94 -13.70 9.01
N VAL A 637 17.71 -13.87 9.44
CA VAL A 637 17.26 -15.11 10.09
C VAL A 637 16.95 -16.16 9.03
N GLU A 638 17.85 -17.12 8.90
CA GLU A 638 17.70 -18.22 7.95
C GLU A 638 16.89 -19.38 8.52
N SER A 639 16.23 -20.14 7.66
CA SER A 639 15.45 -21.32 8.06
C SER A 639 16.37 -22.43 8.60
N ARG A 640 16.10 -22.89 9.82
CA ARG A 640 16.88 -23.91 10.52
C ARG A 640 16.02 -25.11 10.94
N ASN A 641 16.50 -26.31 10.63
CA ASN A 641 15.85 -27.56 11.05
C ASN A 641 16.11 -27.92 12.52
N LYS A 642 17.20 -27.41 13.10
CA LYS A 642 17.60 -27.59 14.50
C LYS A 642 17.65 -26.25 15.21
N ALA A 643 17.23 -26.24 16.46
CA ALA A 643 17.31 -25.04 17.29
C ALA A 643 18.77 -24.63 17.56
N LEU A 644 19.00 -23.30 17.70
CA LEU A 644 20.29 -22.74 18.11
C LEU A 644 20.64 -23.10 19.56
N CYS A 645 19.63 -23.15 20.42
CA CYS A 645 19.78 -23.46 21.85
C CYS A 645 19.37 -24.90 22.12
N ASP A 646 19.85 -25.45 23.26
CA ASP A 646 19.45 -26.76 23.74
C ASP A 646 18.06 -26.68 24.40
N ILE A 647 17.05 -26.86 23.61
CA ILE A 647 15.62 -26.74 23.97
C ILE A 647 14.80 -27.91 23.40
N PRO A 648 13.64 -28.21 23.99
CA PRO A 648 12.77 -29.26 23.49
C PRO A 648 12.42 -29.07 22.00
N LEU A 649 12.39 -30.17 21.23
CA LEU A 649 12.11 -30.14 19.80
C LEU A 649 10.67 -29.73 19.52
N MET A 650 10.51 -28.66 18.73
CA MET A 650 9.19 -28.31 18.19
C MET A 650 8.91 -29.09 16.90
N THR A 651 7.73 -29.68 16.78
CA THR A 651 7.30 -30.42 15.60
C THR A 651 5.91 -29.97 15.15
N LYS A 652 5.60 -30.21 13.88
CA LYS A 652 4.23 -30.06 13.35
C LYS A 652 3.34 -31.18 13.91
N GLY A 653 2.08 -30.94 14.13
CA GLY A 653 1.12 -31.97 14.49
C GLY A 653 0.88 -33.00 13.38
N SER A 654 -0.01 -33.96 13.64
CA SER A 654 -0.31 -35.08 12.72
C SER A 654 -1.18 -34.65 11.57
N GLN A 655 -0.89 -35.17 10.37
CA GLN A 655 -1.63 -34.89 9.15
C GLN A 655 -2.32 -36.16 8.61
N PRO A 656 -3.64 -36.17 8.43
CA PRO A 656 -4.35 -37.35 7.98
C PRO A 656 -4.22 -37.61 6.46
N THR A 657 -4.29 -36.60 5.61
CA THR A 657 -4.35 -36.71 4.13
C THR A 657 -5.39 -37.76 3.69
N ASP A 658 -6.67 -37.49 4.03
CA ASP A 658 -7.72 -38.50 4.07
C ASP A 658 -9.07 -38.00 3.51
N ASP A 659 -9.17 -36.76 3.03
CA ASP A 659 -10.42 -36.11 2.63
C ASP A 659 -11.48 -36.08 3.75
N GLY A 660 -11.02 -35.95 5.01
CA GLY A 660 -11.88 -35.91 6.19
C GLY A 660 -12.42 -37.27 6.66
N ASN A 661 -12.09 -38.36 5.97
CA ASN A 661 -12.66 -39.67 6.28
C ASN A 661 -12.17 -40.29 7.61
N LEU A 662 -11.00 -39.89 8.10
CA LEU A 662 -10.52 -40.30 9.44
C LEU A 662 -10.88 -39.30 10.53
N ILE A 663 -11.57 -38.21 10.19
CA ILE A 663 -12.01 -37.18 11.12
C ILE A 663 -13.50 -37.37 11.42
N ILE A 664 -13.88 -37.10 12.67
CA ILE A 664 -15.28 -37.15 13.13
C ILE A 664 -15.58 -35.76 13.69
N GLU A 665 -16.48 -35.06 13.02
CA GLU A 665 -16.92 -33.74 13.44
C GLU A 665 -17.92 -33.84 14.62
N ALA A 666 -18.14 -32.72 15.30
CA ALA A 666 -18.93 -32.73 16.55
C ALA A 666 -20.39 -33.17 16.35
N ASP A 667 -20.99 -32.85 15.21
CA ASP A 667 -22.34 -33.22 14.80
C ASP A 667 -22.47 -34.66 14.36
N GLU A 668 -21.39 -35.29 13.91
CA GLU A 668 -21.36 -36.71 13.49
C GLU A 668 -21.10 -37.67 14.69
N TYR A 669 -20.50 -37.20 15.77
CA TYR A 669 -19.89 -38.04 16.81
C TYR A 669 -20.92 -38.97 17.48
N GLU A 670 -22.06 -38.48 17.93
CA GLU A 670 -23.06 -39.25 18.60
C GLU A 670 -23.73 -40.32 17.71
N ASP A 671 -23.98 -39.96 16.44
CA ASP A 671 -24.51 -40.89 15.44
C ASP A 671 -23.50 -42.01 15.12
N PHE A 672 -22.22 -41.64 14.95
CA PHE A 672 -21.15 -42.58 14.67
C PHE A 672 -20.94 -43.60 15.82
N ILE A 673 -20.86 -43.12 17.08
CA ILE A 673 -20.71 -43.99 18.26
C ILE A 673 -21.95 -44.88 18.48
N THR A 674 -23.14 -44.37 18.20
CA THR A 674 -24.38 -45.16 18.27
C THR A 674 -24.37 -46.29 17.25
N LYS A 675 -23.91 -46.07 16.04
CA LYS A 675 -23.81 -47.09 14.96
C LYS A 675 -22.70 -48.09 15.24
N GLU A 676 -21.60 -47.65 15.82
CA GLU A 676 -20.40 -48.47 16.00
C GLU A 676 -19.72 -48.26 17.35
N PRO A 677 -20.36 -48.70 18.48
CA PRO A 677 -19.86 -48.45 19.84
C PRO A 677 -18.42 -48.98 20.08
N ASN A 678 -18.08 -50.10 19.44
CA ASN A 678 -16.75 -50.73 19.57
C ASN A 678 -15.61 -49.94 18.93
N ALA A 679 -15.91 -48.93 18.11
CA ALA A 679 -14.92 -47.99 17.57
C ALA A 679 -14.38 -47.03 18.61
N ASN A 680 -15.04 -46.85 19.75
CA ASN A 680 -14.69 -45.85 20.78
C ASN A 680 -13.24 -45.97 21.25
N LYS A 681 -12.68 -47.18 21.31
CA LYS A 681 -11.29 -47.40 21.72
C LYS A 681 -10.25 -46.81 20.74
N PHE A 682 -10.65 -46.55 19.50
CA PHE A 682 -9.81 -45.94 18.46
C PHE A 682 -10.09 -44.45 18.27
N ILE A 683 -11.06 -43.90 18.95
CA ILE A 683 -11.40 -42.48 18.85
C ILE A 683 -10.52 -41.69 19.80
N ARG A 684 -9.90 -40.64 19.29
CA ARG A 684 -9.10 -39.70 20.07
C ARG A 684 -9.56 -38.27 19.77
N PRO A 685 -9.53 -37.36 20.75
CA PRO A 685 -9.70 -35.94 20.49
C PRO A 685 -8.65 -35.47 19.47
N PHE A 686 -9.10 -34.73 18.43
CA PHE A 686 -8.25 -34.19 17.38
C PHE A 686 -8.28 -32.67 17.46
N VAL A 687 -7.15 -32.05 17.83
CA VAL A 687 -7.08 -30.63 18.19
C VAL A 687 -6.19 -29.87 17.25
N GLY A 688 -6.77 -28.95 16.51
CA GLY A 688 -6.07 -27.91 15.75
C GLY A 688 -6.20 -26.55 16.44
N ALA A 689 -5.86 -25.48 15.72
CA ALA A 689 -5.93 -24.12 16.25
C ALA A 689 -7.36 -23.71 16.63
N GLN A 690 -8.35 -24.09 15.82
CA GLN A 690 -9.76 -23.74 16.07
C GLN A 690 -10.30 -24.47 17.32
N GLU A 691 -10.01 -25.74 17.47
CA GLU A 691 -10.44 -26.55 18.61
C GLU A 691 -9.80 -26.06 19.90
N PHE A 692 -8.50 -25.73 19.84
CA PHE A 692 -7.74 -25.24 20.98
C PHE A 692 -8.17 -23.85 21.43
N LEU A 693 -8.32 -22.93 20.48
CA LEU A 693 -8.66 -21.53 20.79
C LEU A 693 -10.13 -21.33 21.16
N ASN A 694 -11.06 -22.04 20.49
CA ASN A 694 -12.51 -21.81 20.63
C ASN A 694 -13.27 -22.93 21.34
N LYS A 695 -12.55 -23.85 22.01
CA LYS A 695 -13.11 -25.01 22.71
C LYS A 695 -14.04 -25.88 21.85
N LYS A 696 -13.83 -25.88 20.53
CA LYS A 696 -14.60 -26.77 19.63
C LYS A 696 -14.16 -28.21 19.85
N LYS A 697 -15.10 -29.13 19.68
CA LYS A 697 -14.82 -30.56 19.80
C LYS A 697 -14.73 -31.18 18.42
N ARG A 698 -13.69 -32.00 18.21
CA ARG A 698 -13.50 -32.80 17.03
C ARG A 698 -12.67 -34.03 17.41
N TRP A 699 -12.86 -35.13 16.72
CA TRP A 699 -12.17 -36.38 17.01
C TRP A 699 -11.57 -36.95 15.74
N CYS A 700 -10.70 -37.95 15.90
CA CYS A 700 -10.16 -38.72 14.80
C CYS A 700 -10.17 -40.23 15.11
N LEU A 701 -10.22 -41.02 14.06
CA LEU A 701 -9.96 -42.45 14.10
C LEU A 701 -8.44 -42.68 14.11
N TRP A 702 -7.92 -42.96 15.32
CA TRP A 702 -6.50 -43.26 15.52
C TRP A 702 -6.29 -44.78 15.51
N LEU A 703 -6.16 -45.35 14.30
CA LEU A 703 -6.13 -46.81 14.07
C LEU A 703 -4.74 -47.41 14.22
N VAL A 704 -3.78 -46.73 14.80
CA VAL A 704 -2.44 -47.23 15.09
C VAL A 704 -2.55 -48.44 16.03
N GLY A 705 -2.04 -49.60 15.61
CA GLY A 705 -2.09 -50.86 16.38
C GLY A 705 -3.40 -51.64 16.26
N ALA A 706 -4.38 -51.16 15.47
CA ALA A 706 -5.60 -51.89 15.20
C ALA A 706 -5.29 -53.19 14.43
N SER A 707 -5.76 -54.33 14.92
CA SER A 707 -5.61 -55.61 14.23
C SER A 707 -6.58 -55.76 13.04
N PRO A 708 -6.25 -56.52 12.01
CA PRO A 708 -7.17 -56.77 10.89
C PRO A 708 -8.52 -57.36 11.30
N SER A 709 -8.56 -58.19 12.35
CA SER A 709 -9.76 -58.77 12.89
C SER A 709 -10.65 -57.74 13.58
N GLU A 710 -10.06 -56.79 14.28
CA GLU A 710 -10.82 -55.69 14.87
C GLU A 710 -11.40 -54.77 13.80
N LEU A 711 -10.62 -54.39 12.81
CA LEU A 711 -11.12 -53.58 11.69
C LEU A 711 -12.21 -54.25 10.87
N LYS A 712 -12.14 -55.59 10.71
CA LYS A 712 -13.19 -56.36 10.06
C LYS A 712 -14.52 -56.33 10.81
N ALA A 713 -14.45 -56.20 12.13
CA ALA A 713 -15.62 -56.13 13.01
C ALA A 713 -16.24 -54.70 13.07
N LEU A 714 -15.66 -53.70 12.39
CA LEU A 714 -16.05 -52.31 12.42
C LEU A 714 -16.44 -51.83 10.99
N PRO A 715 -17.63 -52.08 10.51
CA PRO A 715 -18.05 -51.79 9.12
C PRO A 715 -18.03 -50.30 8.77
N GLU A 716 -18.43 -49.39 9.66
CA GLU A 716 -18.40 -47.96 9.38
C GLU A 716 -16.95 -47.41 9.36
N VAL A 717 -16.08 -47.86 10.27
CA VAL A 717 -14.64 -47.57 10.21
C VAL A 717 -14.04 -48.05 8.91
N ARG A 718 -14.37 -49.27 8.49
CA ARG A 718 -13.86 -49.88 7.29
C ARG A 718 -14.26 -49.09 6.03
N LYS A 719 -15.52 -48.64 5.95
CA LYS A 719 -16.02 -47.80 4.86
C LYS A 719 -15.23 -46.52 4.75
N ARG A 720 -14.96 -45.83 5.88
CA ARG A 720 -14.11 -44.64 5.91
C ARG A 720 -12.67 -44.92 5.46
N VAL A 721 -12.07 -46.03 5.87
CA VAL A 721 -10.73 -46.46 5.47
C VAL A 721 -10.66 -46.76 3.95
N GLU A 722 -11.69 -47.36 3.39
CA GLU A 722 -11.78 -47.58 1.93
C GLU A 722 -11.84 -46.24 1.17
N ALA A 723 -12.59 -45.29 1.66
CA ALA A 723 -12.66 -43.93 1.09
C ALA A 723 -11.30 -43.18 1.16
N VAL A 724 -10.55 -43.32 2.26
CA VAL A 724 -9.16 -42.79 2.35
C VAL A 724 -8.27 -43.40 1.26
N ARG A 725 -8.36 -44.70 1.04
CA ARG A 725 -7.56 -45.39 0.01
C ARG A 725 -7.88 -44.87 -1.38
N GLU A 726 -9.18 -44.72 -1.70
CA GLU A 726 -9.60 -44.17 -2.99
C GLU A 726 -9.13 -42.75 -3.20
N PHE A 727 -9.29 -41.88 -2.19
CA PHE A 727 -8.82 -40.50 -2.22
C PHE A 727 -7.32 -40.41 -2.50
N ARG A 728 -6.50 -41.20 -1.76
CA ARG A 728 -5.03 -41.22 -1.97
C ARG A 728 -4.64 -41.71 -3.34
N LEU A 729 -5.32 -42.71 -3.90
CA LEU A 729 -5.06 -43.26 -5.25
C LEU A 729 -5.33 -42.21 -6.35
N LYS A 730 -6.32 -41.34 -6.17
CA LYS A 730 -6.69 -40.25 -7.11
C LYS A 730 -5.74 -39.07 -7.06
N SER A 731 -4.81 -39.01 -6.11
CA SER A 731 -3.92 -37.87 -5.92
C SER A 731 -2.96 -37.67 -7.10
N LYS A 732 -2.73 -36.43 -7.51
CA LYS A 732 -1.69 -36.08 -8.50
C LYS A 732 -0.27 -36.35 -7.96
N LYS A 733 -0.07 -36.34 -6.63
CA LYS A 733 1.22 -36.52 -5.98
C LYS A 733 1.53 -38.00 -5.82
N GLU A 734 2.63 -38.51 -6.40
CA GLU A 734 3.08 -39.90 -6.29
C GLU A 734 3.29 -40.33 -4.83
N ALA A 735 3.89 -39.47 -4.00
CA ALA A 735 4.12 -39.76 -2.60
C ALA A 735 2.80 -40.04 -1.84
N THR A 736 1.72 -39.33 -2.17
CA THR A 736 0.38 -39.58 -1.57
C THR A 736 -0.21 -40.88 -2.12
N ARG A 737 -0.08 -41.18 -3.41
CA ARG A 737 -0.56 -42.45 -3.99
C ARG A 737 0.09 -43.67 -3.32
N LYS A 738 1.42 -43.64 -3.05
CA LYS A 738 2.14 -44.69 -2.32
C LYS A 738 1.58 -44.97 -0.93
N LYS A 739 0.96 -43.97 -0.30
CA LYS A 739 0.35 -44.12 1.05
C LYS A 739 -1.08 -44.69 1.02
N ALA A 740 -1.63 -44.94 -0.16
CA ALA A 740 -2.89 -45.66 -0.32
C ALA A 740 -2.79 -47.17 0.12
N ASP A 741 -1.57 -47.71 0.24
CA ASP A 741 -1.33 -49.06 0.77
C ASP A 741 -1.51 -49.14 2.30
N MET A 742 -1.54 -48.01 3.00
CA MET A 742 -1.73 -47.93 4.45
C MET A 742 -2.88 -46.96 4.79
N PRO A 743 -4.12 -47.22 4.33
CA PRO A 743 -5.22 -46.25 4.45
C PRO A 743 -5.75 -46.09 5.90
N THR A 744 -5.40 -47.00 6.78
CA THR A 744 -5.74 -46.98 8.22
C THR A 744 -4.90 -45.96 9.00
N LEU A 745 -3.82 -45.44 8.43
CA LEU A 745 -2.86 -44.63 9.11
C LEU A 745 -2.88 -43.21 8.59
N PHE A 746 -2.71 -42.23 9.47
CA PHE A 746 -2.40 -40.86 9.09
C PHE A 746 -1.13 -40.82 8.24
N ASP A 747 -1.08 -39.93 7.31
CA ASP A 747 0.07 -39.66 6.44
C ASP A 747 1.31 -39.29 7.29
N GLU A 748 1.16 -38.33 8.19
CA GLU A 748 2.16 -37.97 9.21
C GLU A 748 1.60 -38.23 10.61
N ARG A 749 2.32 -39.01 11.39
CA ARG A 749 1.93 -39.39 12.77
C ARG A 749 2.95 -38.83 13.74
N ARG A 750 2.46 -37.91 14.59
CA ARG A 750 3.29 -37.17 15.57
C ARG A 750 2.61 -37.10 16.92
N ALA A 751 2.07 -38.24 17.38
CA ALA A 751 1.51 -38.33 18.71
C ALA A 751 2.62 -38.27 19.76
N SER A 752 2.42 -37.49 20.79
CA SER A 752 3.32 -37.43 21.97
C SER A 752 2.95 -38.52 22.97
N THR A 753 3.95 -39.02 23.69
CA THR A 753 3.75 -39.95 24.83
C THR A 753 3.78 -39.24 26.18
N THR A 754 4.16 -37.96 26.19
CA THR A 754 4.18 -37.09 27.36
C THR A 754 3.27 -35.87 27.12
N GLU A 755 2.92 -35.18 28.18
CA GLU A 755 2.30 -33.85 28.06
C GLU A 755 3.14 -32.93 27.18
N TYR A 756 2.49 -32.08 26.38
CA TYR A 756 3.16 -31.22 25.43
C TYR A 756 2.46 -29.88 25.29
N ILE A 757 3.23 -28.84 24.88
CA ILE A 757 2.66 -27.53 24.56
C ILE A 757 2.12 -27.54 23.12
N ILE A 758 0.90 -27.03 22.92
CA ILE A 758 0.34 -26.66 21.61
C ILE A 758 0.63 -25.19 21.35
N VAL A 759 1.11 -24.90 20.12
CA VAL A 759 1.32 -23.56 19.57
C VAL A 759 0.50 -23.42 18.29
N PRO A 760 -0.52 -22.55 18.24
CA PRO A 760 -1.25 -22.26 17.01
C PRO A 760 -0.34 -21.72 15.92
N ARG A 761 -0.43 -22.28 14.70
CA ARG A 761 0.38 -21.81 13.55
C ARG A 761 -0.09 -20.46 13.02
N HIS A 762 -1.36 -20.13 13.19
CA HIS A 762 -1.94 -18.86 12.78
C HIS A 762 -2.59 -18.18 13.97
N SER A 763 -2.33 -16.89 14.12
CA SER A 763 -2.94 -16.06 15.17
C SER A 763 -3.28 -14.67 14.59
N SER A 764 -4.33 -14.04 15.14
CA SER A 764 -4.68 -12.67 14.82
C SER A 764 -3.55 -11.70 15.15
N GLU A 765 -3.32 -10.73 14.30
CA GLU A 765 -2.39 -9.61 14.48
C GLU A 765 -2.75 -8.73 15.69
N ASN A 766 -4.01 -8.71 16.08
CA ASN A 766 -4.52 -7.90 17.19
C ASN A 766 -4.17 -8.50 18.55
N ARG A 767 -3.77 -9.78 18.61
CA ARG A 767 -3.43 -10.43 19.89
C ARG A 767 -2.04 -10.02 20.35
N LYS A 768 -1.98 -9.51 21.57
CA LYS A 768 -0.70 -9.20 22.24
C LYS A 768 0.14 -10.45 22.50
N TYR A 769 -0.50 -11.56 22.89
CA TYR A 769 0.12 -12.86 23.10
C TYR A 769 -0.60 -13.92 22.27
N ILE A 770 0.14 -14.84 21.66
CA ILE A 770 -0.44 -16.02 21.00
C ILE A 770 -0.78 -17.03 22.09
N PRO A 771 -2.06 -17.39 22.28
CA PRO A 771 -2.41 -18.37 23.32
C PRO A 771 -1.76 -19.72 23.03
N MET A 772 -0.92 -20.18 23.93
CA MET A 772 -0.32 -21.52 23.92
C MET A 772 -0.80 -22.27 25.16
N GLY A 773 -0.60 -23.59 25.27
CA GLY A 773 -1.01 -24.32 26.46
C GLY A 773 -0.59 -25.77 26.45
N PHE A 774 -0.61 -26.38 27.61
CA PHE A 774 -0.35 -27.79 27.79
C PHE A 774 -1.57 -28.65 27.46
N VAL A 775 -1.33 -29.78 26.84
CA VAL A 775 -2.36 -30.79 26.51
C VAL A 775 -1.91 -32.19 26.81
N ASN A 776 -2.85 -33.02 27.17
CA ASN A 776 -2.65 -34.43 27.56
C ASN A 776 -2.21 -35.24 26.31
N PRO A 777 -1.32 -36.24 26.45
CA PRO A 777 -0.85 -37.12 25.38
C PRO A 777 -1.95 -37.92 24.65
N ASN A 778 -3.10 -38.10 25.28
CA ASN A 778 -4.25 -38.71 24.60
C ASN A 778 -4.88 -37.87 23.49
N ILE A 779 -4.58 -36.59 23.42
CA ILE A 779 -5.02 -35.68 22.37
C ILE A 779 -4.07 -35.82 21.19
N ILE A 780 -4.62 -35.93 19.98
CA ILE A 780 -3.86 -35.89 18.74
C ILE A 780 -3.87 -34.46 18.22
N ALA A 781 -2.72 -33.81 18.16
CA ALA A 781 -2.58 -32.49 17.56
C ALA A 781 -2.63 -32.58 16.04
N SER A 782 -3.43 -31.71 15.41
CA SER A 782 -3.50 -31.59 13.95
C SER A 782 -2.32 -30.76 13.41
N ASP A 783 -2.10 -30.83 12.11
CA ASP A 783 -1.05 -30.04 11.40
C ASP A 783 -1.33 -28.54 11.35
N ALA A 784 -2.49 -28.08 11.84
CA ALA A 784 -2.79 -26.66 12.03
C ALA A 784 -2.10 -26.05 13.27
N VAL A 785 -1.44 -26.89 14.09
CA VAL A 785 -0.68 -26.47 15.27
C VAL A 785 0.73 -27.05 15.25
N LEU A 786 1.61 -26.46 16.06
CA LEU A 786 2.93 -26.99 16.40
C LEU A 786 2.89 -27.58 17.80
N THR A 787 3.74 -28.55 18.07
CA THR A 787 3.79 -29.26 19.37
C THR A 787 5.21 -29.25 19.93
N ILE A 788 5.33 -29.10 21.24
CA ILE A 788 6.61 -29.15 21.95
C ILE A 788 6.51 -30.21 23.05
N PRO A 789 6.86 -31.49 22.77
CA PRO A 789 6.90 -32.54 23.78
C PRO A 789 7.94 -32.26 24.90
N SER A 790 7.64 -32.69 26.11
CA SER A 790 8.54 -32.53 27.25
C SER A 790 8.90 -31.09 27.66
N ALA A 791 8.13 -30.11 27.19
CA ALA A 791 8.27 -28.72 27.58
C ALA A 791 7.83 -28.55 29.07
N THR A 792 8.51 -27.66 29.77
CA THR A 792 8.22 -27.33 31.17
C THR A 792 7.55 -25.96 31.29
N LEU A 793 7.15 -25.58 32.50
CA LEU A 793 6.65 -24.22 32.81
C LEU A 793 7.66 -23.12 32.43
N TYR A 794 8.96 -23.41 32.54
CA TYR A 794 9.99 -22.48 32.07
C TYR A 794 9.85 -22.17 30.57
N HIS A 795 9.74 -23.22 29.75
CA HIS A 795 9.59 -23.06 28.31
C HIS A 795 8.28 -22.33 27.97
N PHE A 796 7.18 -22.67 28.65
CA PHE A 796 5.91 -22.00 28.49
C PHE A 796 6.01 -20.51 28.86
N GLY A 797 6.65 -20.18 30.00
CA GLY A 797 6.82 -18.80 30.44
C GLY A 797 7.62 -17.95 29.44
N ILE A 798 8.70 -18.52 28.89
CA ILE A 798 9.48 -17.81 27.84
C ILE A 798 8.60 -17.58 26.58
N LEU A 799 7.92 -18.60 26.09
CA LEU A 799 7.12 -18.52 24.87
C LEU A 799 5.90 -17.57 25.00
N GLU A 800 5.31 -17.47 26.19
CA GLU A 800 4.19 -16.56 26.46
C GLU A 800 4.63 -15.16 26.94
N SER A 801 5.91 -14.81 26.79
CA SER A 801 6.45 -13.49 27.18
C SER A 801 6.39 -12.48 26.03
N ASN A 802 6.40 -11.19 26.41
CA ASN A 802 6.53 -10.09 25.45
C ASN A 802 7.84 -10.17 24.63
N VAL A 803 8.92 -10.72 25.21
CA VAL A 803 10.22 -10.87 24.52
C VAL A 803 10.11 -11.85 23.36
N HIS A 804 9.51 -13.03 23.59
CA HIS A 804 9.29 -13.99 22.51
C HIS A 804 8.26 -13.50 21.50
N MET A 805 7.21 -12.81 21.96
CA MET A 805 6.21 -12.22 21.04
C MET A 805 6.81 -11.12 20.17
N ALA A 806 7.69 -10.28 20.69
CA ALA A 806 8.43 -9.28 19.92
C ALA A 806 9.28 -9.92 18.81
N TRP A 807 10.07 -10.95 19.17
CA TRP A 807 10.82 -11.73 18.19
C TRP A 807 9.92 -12.35 17.12
N MET A 808 8.88 -13.04 17.57
CA MET A 808 7.93 -13.71 16.67
C MET A 808 7.30 -12.71 15.69
N ARG A 809 6.83 -11.55 16.15
CA ARG A 809 6.24 -10.51 15.30
C ARG A 809 7.22 -9.94 14.27
N ALA A 810 8.49 -9.85 14.66
CA ALA A 810 9.54 -9.34 13.79
C ALA A 810 9.89 -10.34 12.67
N VAL A 811 10.09 -11.62 13.01
CA VAL A 811 10.69 -12.58 12.07
C VAL A 811 9.71 -13.56 11.42
N CYS A 812 8.46 -13.66 11.91
CA CYS A 812 7.50 -14.62 11.35
C CYS A 812 6.98 -14.15 9.98
N GLY A 813 6.57 -15.12 9.15
CA GLY A 813 5.75 -14.81 7.98
C GLY A 813 4.32 -14.47 8.38
N ARG A 814 3.56 -13.92 7.46
CA ARG A 814 2.14 -13.60 7.67
C ARG A 814 1.27 -14.24 6.58
N LEU A 815 0.00 -14.36 6.88
CA LEU A 815 -1.05 -14.66 5.91
C LEU A 815 -2.04 -13.50 6.00
N GLU A 816 -2.04 -12.62 5.00
CA GLU A 816 -2.60 -11.27 5.12
C GLU A 816 -1.87 -10.52 6.26
N MET A 817 -2.57 -10.10 7.31
CA MET A 817 -1.95 -9.52 8.53
C MET A 817 -1.71 -10.54 9.63
N ARG A 818 -2.39 -11.71 9.61
CA ARG A 818 -2.32 -12.75 10.66
C ARG A 818 -0.93 -13.37 10.73
N TYR A 819 -0.40 -13.50 11.93
CA TYR A 819 0.89 -14.13 12.17
C TYR A 819 0.86 -15.61 11.79
N ARG A 820 1.90 -16.04 11.06
CA ARG A 820 2.15 -17.43 10.70
C ARG A 820 3.39 -17.92 11.45
N TYR A 821 3.18 -18.49 12.63
CA TYR A 821 4.27 -19.03 13.44
C TYR A 821 4.97 -20.20 12.73
N SER A 822 6.28 -20.13 12.59
CA SER A 822 7.11 -21.18 11.98
C SER A 822 8.15 -21.67 12.97
N LYS A 823 8.29 -23.01 13.08
CA LYS A 823 9.34 -23.58 13.92
C LYS A 823 10.74 -23.26 13.38
N ASP A 824 10.90 -23.26 12.04
CA ASP A 824 12.21 -23.15 11.38
C ASP A 824 12.74 -21.70 11.37
N ILE A 825 11.86 -20.71 11.44
CA ILE A 825 12.24 -19.29 11.51
C ILE A 825 12.12 -18.74 12.92
N VAL A 826 10.99 -18.96 13.60
CA VAL A 826 10.70 -18.32 14.88
C VAL A 826 11.36 -19.10 16.03
N TYR A 827 10.97 -20.36 16.22
CA TYR A 827 11.36 -21.13 17.39
C TYR A 827 12.83 -21.53 17.38
N ASN A 828 13.30 -22.11 16.27
CA ASN A 828 14.66 -22.65 16.17
C ASN A 828 15.76 -21.57 16.14
N ASN A 829 15.39 -20.33 15.82
CA ASN A 829 16.32 -19.20 15.78
C ASN A 829 16.21 -18.26 16.97
N PHE A 830 15.24 -18.50 17.87
CA PHE A 830 15.08 -17.63 19.02
C PHE A 830 16.27 -17.75 19.97
N PRO A 831 16.92 -16.62 20.35
CA PRO A 831 18.06 -16.62 21.29
C PRO A 831 17.55 -16.73 22.74
N TRP A 832 17.42 -17.96 23.24
CA TRP A 832 16.91 -18.23 24.59
C TRP A 832 17.85 -17.64 25.65
N PRO A 833 17.31 -17.16 26.79
CA PRO A 833 18.15 -16.66 27.89
C PRO A 833 18.86 -17.78 28.59
N SER A 834 19.96 -17.45 29.29
CA SER A 834 20.68 -18.35 30.21
C SER A 834 20.39 -17.91 31.65
N PRO A 835 19.24 -18.25 32.22
CA PRO A 835 18.83 -17.78 33.54
C PRO A 835 19.62 -18.43 34.68
N THR A 836 19.76 -17.71 35.76
CA THR A 836 20.15 -18.34 37.06
C THR A 836 19.00 -19.22 37.57
N THR A 837 19.29 -20.12 38.51
CA THR A 837 18.26 -20.99 39.14
C THR A 837 17.11 -20.16 39.74
N GLU A 838 17.43 -19.02 40.36
CA GLU A 838 16.41 -18.12 40.93
C GLU A 838 15.54 -17.45 39.85
N GLN A 839 16.14 -17.02 38.73
CA GLN A 839 15.41 -16.43 37.59
C GLN A 839 14.50 -17.47 36.93
N GLN A 840 15.02 -18.71 36.76
CA GLN A 840 14.22 -19.79 36.21
C GLN A 840 12.99 -20.07 37.10
N ALA A 841 13.18 -20.19 38.43
CA ALA A 841 12.06 -20.40 39.35
C ALA A 841 11.02 -19.27 39.32
N LYS A 842 11.47 -18.01 39.14
CA LYS A 842 10.55 -16.87 39.00
C LYS A 842 9.74 -16.96 37.70
N ILE A 843 10.36 -17.38 36.59
CA ILE A 843 9.67 -17.59 35.30
C ILE A 843 8.65 -18.72 35.42
N GLU A 844 9.04 -19.85 36.05
CA GLU A 844 8.11 -20.98 36.25
C GLU A 844 6.92 -20.60 37.15
N ALA A 845 7.13 -19.84 38.21
CA ALA A 845 6.06 -19.35 39.08
C ALA A 845 5.12 -18.37 38.34
N SER A 846 5.65 -17.46 37.52
CA SER A 846 4.85 -16.52 36.72
C SER A 846 4.11 -17.22 35.59
N ALA A 847 4.70 -18.24 35.00
CA ALA A 847 4.08 -19.11 34.01
C ALA A 847 2.87 -19.87 34.58
N GLN A 848 3.03 -20.41 35.80
CA GLN A 848 1.91 -21.06 36.53
C GLN A 848 0.80 -20.03 36.79
N ALA A 849 1.12 -18.82 37.21
CA ALA A 849 0.13 -17.76 37.43
C ALA A 849 -0.71 -17.42 36.20
N ILE A 850 -0.13 -17.53 34.97
CA ILE A 850 -0.90 -17.37 33.71
C ILE A 850 -1.95 -18.51 33.59
N LEU A 851 -1.55 -19.75 33.85
CA LEU A 851 -2.46 -20.91 33.79
C LEU A 851 -3.55 -20.81 34.83
N ASP A 852 -3.21 -20.41 36.06
CA ASP A 852 -4.14 -20.21 37.17
C ASP A 852 -5.16 -19.09 36.83
N ALA A 853 -4.71 -17.97 36.24
CA ALA A 853 -5.57 -16.88 35.82
C ALA A 853 -6.57 -17.31 34.71
N ARG A 854 -6.13 -18.15 33.78
CA ARG A 854 -7.01 -18.75 32.76
C ARG A 854 -8.06 -19.68 33.41
N ALA A 855 -7.67 -20.41 34.44
CA ALA A 855 -8.56 -21.35 35.14
C ALA A 855 -9.71 -20.66 35.90
N LEU A 856 -9.59 -19.36 36.20
CA LEU A 856 -10.68 -18.56 36.80
C LEU A 856 -11.87 -18.39 35.87
N TYR A 857 -11.70 -18.64 34.59
CA TYR A 857 -12.71 -18.43 33.54
C TYR A 857 -12.98 -19.73 32.77
N PRO A 858 -13.53 -20.78 33.41
CA PRO A 858 -13.66 -22.11 32.80
C PRO A 858 -14.62 -22.15 31.62
N ASP A 859 -15.57 -21.21 31.53
CA ASP A 859 -16.56 -21.15 30.45
C ASP A 859 -16.08 -20.33 29.23
N SER A 860 -15.10 -19.44 29.40
CA SER A 860 -14.54 -18.62 28.33
C SER A 860 -13.55 -19.39 27.46
N SER A 861 -13.57 -19.14 26.15
CA SER A 861 -12.58 -19.72 25.26
C SER A 861 -11.25 -18.97 25.37
N LEU A 862 -10.14 -19.58 24.90
CA LEU A 862 -8.86 -18.86 24.81
C LEU A 862 -8.94 -17.71 23.81
N ALA A 863 -9.78 -17.83 22.79
CA ALA A 863 -9.99 -16.75 21.84
C ALA A 863 -10.59 -15.52 22.52
N ASP A 864 -11.55 -15.70 23.44
CA ASP A 864 -12.18 -14.63 24.22
C ASP A 864 -11.21 -14.05 25.26
N LEU A 865 -10.52 -14.92 26.01
CA LEU A 865 -9.55 -14.50 27.04
C LEU A 865 -8.39 -13.68 26.48
N TYR A 866 -8.02 -13.89 25.22
CA TYR A 866 -6.93 -13.19 24.54
C TYR A 866 -7.40 -12.17 23.50
N ASP A 867 -8.66 -11.80 23.55
CA ASP A 867 -9.16 -10.66 22.79
C ASP A 867 -8.58 -9.36 23.41
N PRO A 868 -8.07 -8.41 22.62
CA PRO A 868 -7.46 -7.18 23.13
C PRO A 868 -8.38 -6.35 24.05
N THR A 869 -9.70 -6.43 23.82
CA THR A 869 -10.70 -5.64 24.53
C THR A 869 -11.32 -6.41 25.71
N LEU A 870 -11.33 -7.75 25.65
CA LEU A 870 -12.01 -8.61 26.62
C LEU A 870 -11.06 -9.31 27.62
N MET A 871 -9.75 -9.17 27.45
CA MET A 871 -8.75 -9.84 28.29
C MET A 871 -8.93 -9.49 29.77
N PRO A 872 -9.15 -10.50 30.66
CA PRO A 872 -9.34 -10.26 32.09
C PRO A 872 -8.12 -9.61 32.75
N LYS A 873 -8.37 -8.75 33.72
CA LYS A 873 -7.32 -8.02 34.44
C LYS A 873 -6.31 -8.95 35.10
N GLU A 874 -6.77 -10.05 35.71
CA GLU A 874 -5.97 -11.05 36.37
C GLU A 874 -5.00 -11.73 35.40
N LEU A 875 -5.51 -12.09 34.21
CA LEU A 875 -4.70 -12.68 33.15
C LEU A 875 -3.67 -11.70 32.61
N LEU A 876 -4.05 -10.44 32.36
CA LEU A 876 -3.13 -9.39 31.93
C LEU A 876 -2.03 -9.12 32.98
N GLN A 877 -2.37 -9.16 34.29
CA GLN A 877 -1.40 -8.99 35.35
C GLN A 877 -0.42 -10.15 35.43
N ALA A 878 -0.89 -11.40 35.29
CA ALA A 878 -0.05 -12.59 35.24
C ALA A 878 0.95 -12.52 34.06
N HIS A 879 0.48 -12.13 32.86
CA HIS A 879 1.39 -11.91 31.74
C HIS A 879 2.42 -10.81 32.00
N ARG A 880 2.02 -9.66 32.56
CA ARG A 880 2.97 -8.58 32.92
C ARG A 880 3.99 -9.02 33.95
N GLN A 881 3.63 -9.91 34.88
CA GLN A 881 4.61 -10.48 35.84
C GLN A 881 5.59 -11.41 35.13
N ASN A 882 5.11 -12.26 34.23
CA ASN A 882 5.92 -13.13 33.41
C ASN A 882 6.86 -12.34 32.49
N ASP A 883 6.37 -11.27 31.84
CA ASP A 883 7.20 -10.38 31.03
C ASP A 883 8.40 -9.84 31.83
N ARG A 884 8.14 -9.33 33.03
CA ARG A 884 9.19 -8.80 33.90
C ARG A 884 10.21 -9.89 34.32
N ALA A 885 9.75 -11.09 34.59
CA ALA A 885 10.62 -12.20 34.96
C ALA A 885 11.53 -12.60 33.79
N VAL A 886 10.96 -12.69 32.60
CA VAL A 886 11.71 -13.04 31.39
C VAL A 886 12.66 -11.92 31.00
N MET A 887 12.21 -10.64 30.96
CA MET A 887 13.09 -9.49 30.69
C MET A 887 14.27 -9.44 31.65
N SER A 888 14.05 -9.74 32.96
CA SER A 888 15.13 -9.83 33.94
C SER A 888 16.14 -10.94 33.62
N ALA A 889 15.69 -12.06 33.05
CA ALA A 889 16.59 -13.14 32.64
C ALA A 889 17.48 -12.76 31.45
N TYR A 890 17.02 -11.86 30.58
CA TYR A 890 17.82 -11.27 29.52
C TYR A 890 18.67 -10.09 29.96
N GLY A 891 18.45 -9.54 31.16
CA GLY A 891 19.06 -8.28 31.61
C GLY A 891 18.42 -7.05 30.91
N PHE A 892 17.23 -7.17 30.37
CA PHE A 892 16.51 -6.10 29.66
C PHE A 892 15.80 -5.17 30.65
N SER A 893 15.75 -3.88 30.32
CA SER A 893 14.95 -2.91 31.07
C SER A 893 13.45 -3.12 30.83
N THR A 894 12.65 -3.07 31.88
CA THR A 894 11.19 -3.15 31.78
C THR A 894 10.55 -1.94 31.08
N LYS A 895 11.32 -0.89 30.78
CA LYS A 895 10.92 0.30 30.04
C LYS A 895 11.25 0.19 28.54
N MET A 896 11.95 -0.85 28.12
CA MET A 896 12.35 -1.09 26.75
C MET A 896 11.13 -1.22 25.85
N THR A 897 11.16 -0.55 24.71
CA THR A 897 10.15 -0.67 23.66
C THR A 897 10.29 -2.03 22.96
N GLU A 898 9.27 -2.40 22.19
CA GLU A 898 9.32 -3.64 21.40
C GLU A 898 10.45 -3.59 20.36
N SER A 899 10.61 -2.47 19.67
CA SER A 899 11.69 -2.29 18.68
C SER A 899 13.08 -2.41 19.30
N GLU A 900 13.32 -1.81 20.46
CA GLU A 900 14.58 -1.94 21.21
C GLU A 900 14.82 -3.40 21.65
N CYS A 901 13.76 -4.09 22.11
CA CYS A 901 13.84 -5.50 22.49
C CYS A 901 14.24 -6.37 21.28
N VAL A 902 13.64 -6.15 20.12
CA VAL A 902 13.97 -6.88 18.88
C VAL A 902 15.41 -6.58 18.45
N ALA A 903 15.87 -5.33 18.55
CA ALA A 903 17.23 -4.95 18.21
C ALA A 903 18.27 -5.69 19.08
N GLU A 904 18.03 -5.79 20.38
CA GLU A 904 18.89 -6.55 21.30
C GLU A 904 18.83 -8.07 21.04
N LEU A 905 17.66 -8.60 20.69
CA LEU A 905 17.52 -10.01 20.30
C LEU A 905 18.26 -10.32 18.99
N PHE A 906 18.26 -9.41 18.04
CA PHE A 906 19.04 -9.56 16.80
C PHE A 906 20.55 -9.56 17.07
N LYS A 907 21.05 -8.73 17.99
CA LYS A 907 22.45 -8.77 18.41
C LYS A 907 22.82 -10.13 19.01
N LYS A 908 21.99 -10.62 19.95
CA LYS A 908 22.19 -11.94 20.55
C LYS A 908 22.12 -13.08 19.53
N TYR A 909 21.22 -12.99 18.58
CA TYR A 909 21.12 -13.96 17.48
C TYR A 909 22.41 -13.96 16.64
N ALA A 910 22.91 -12.78 16.26
CA ALA A 910 24.15 -12.64 15.48
C ALA A 910 25.34 -13.27 16.21
N GLU A 911 25.52 -12.95 17.51
CA GLU A 911 26.56 -13.55 18.35
C GLU A 911 26.49 -15.09 18.44
N MET A 912 25.30 -15.67 18.29
CA MET A 912 25.12 -17.14 18.35
C MET A 912 25.34 -17.83 17.00
N VAL A 913 25.31 -17.06 15.90
CA VAL A 913 25.40 -17.60 14.53
C VAL A 913 26.78 -17.39 13.94
N GLU A 914 27.54 -16.37 14.42
CA GLU A 914 28.97 -16.20 14.14
C GLU A 914 29.78 -17.34 14.77
#